data_07a53217bfcc1c61cd546d39a6605609
#
_entry.id   07a53217bfcc1c61cd546d39a6605609
#
_cell.length_a   1.000
_cell.length_b   1.000
_cell.length_c   1.000
_cell.angle_alpha   90.00
_cell.angle_beta   90.00
_cell.angle_gamma   90.00
#
_symmetry.space_group_name_H-M   'P 1'
#
loop_
_entity.id
_entity.type
_entity.pdbx_description
1 polymer ?
#
loop_
_entity_poly.entity_id
_entity_poly.type
_entity_poly.pdbx_seq_one_letter_code
_entity_poly.pdbx_strand_id
1 'polypeptide(L)'
;SSLEILAEASVISDFILEENGNLIDQKIDISSYSYLISNINESNNYKLTATDNESGSNISREFNVVIKPSVSYENIPYDNLYDGLNFTENSVVLVFNAPGKEFVNIVGSFNQWEISNEFLMKYDDDRNRFWLEITGLDKKAYHSYQYLVDGSIYVADPYSPIILDSYNDSFVCRTEQCGFSAFPTYPKDNKHAATMFKIDDSFIWEDANFTPPDKENLVIYELLLRDFHQERSYQSVIDKLDYLQELGINAIELMPINEFDGNDSWGYNPSFHMALDKEYGSPVKFKELVNECHKRGIAVIVDVVYNHATGQNSYFRMWNTSSDSYDGIPTSQNPFFQLSPVSESYLNYFNDINHESSYVRDYMERINRFLIDEYHIDGFRFDLTKGMTNEVIAENYSTKRINYLKGIADDIWDHDPDSYVIFEHFQNSEERVFSDYGIMSWGEENYQYNEATMGYPSDFNGISHKGRGFPNPTLVGFMESHDKERLMYKNITYGNSSEGYDIKNFDTALDRMKAAGALFLTVPGPKMIWQFGELGFENSINTCEDGTVSESCKLSKKKSAFELGMQNDSRRIKLFNVWSRILKLRNSESIFKTNNFTTTFSSDLKYMILNDDSSENIKKVIVIANFGTQTKEINGIILPNGEWYNIYANNSKITISDQNKLSLSPGQFIILADKQTSIEDDEGLLLSSEETGINKKITIYPNPSVESFLIEMDKSLNLPLNASLFNSSGKLVWERRIFEYEYIFKSNFLSSGIYNLILTGNDFFSSKKIVKK
;
A
#
# COMPACT_ATOMS: atom_id res chain seq x y z
N SER A 1 35.87 -19.08 35.49
CA SER A 1 36.24 -19.19 34.05
C SER A 1 37.51 -18.37 33.79
N SER A 2 38.18 -18.62 32.68
CA SER A 2 39.31 -17.81 32.21
C SER A 2 39.13 -17.55 30.72
N LEU A 3 39.63 -16.37 30.26
CA LEU A 3 39.61 -15.95 28.88
C LEU A 3 41.00 -15.49 28.47
N GLU A 4 41.54 -15.99 27.38
CA GLU A 4 42.79 -15.49 26.80
C GLU A 4 42.43 -14.53 25.64
N ILE A 5 42.95 -13.30 25.71
CA ILE A 5 42.83 -12.28 24.69
C ILE A 5 44.10 -12.31 23.87
N LEU A 6 43.96 -12.52 22.55
CA LEU A 6 45.06 -12.53 21.61
C LEU A 6 44.84 -11.45 20.52
N ALA A 7 45.89 -10.71 20.20
CA ALA A 7 45.88 -9.78 19.08
C ALA A 7 47.21 -9.70 18.38
N GLU A 8 47.19 -9.45 17.05
CA GLU A 8 48.39 -9.23 16.24
C GLU A 8 48.30 -7.88 15.54
N ALA A 9 49.40 -7.16 15.49
CA ALA A 9 49.56 -5.94 14.73
C ALA A 9 50.59 -6.13 13.59
N SER A 10 50.34 -5.53 12.47
CA SER A 10 51.28 -5.57 11.32
C SER A 10 52.51 -4.69 11.53
N VAL A 11 52.50 -3.84 12.54
CA VAL A 11 53.57 -2.92 12.93
C VAL A 11 53.84 -3.01 14.45
N ILE A 12 54.98 -2.54 14.90
CA ILE A 12 55.27 -2.42 16.34
C ILE A 12 54.32 -1.43 16.98
N SER A 13 53.60 -1.87 17.99
CA SER A 13 52.52 -1.13 18.60
C SER A 13 52.52 -1.23 20.13
N ASP A 14 51.92 -0.24 20.78
CA ASP A 14 51.59 -0.29 22.20
C ASP A 14 50.16 -0.79 22.34
N PHE A 15 49.94 -1.78 23.20
CA PHE A 15 48.62 -2.34 23.50
C PHE A 15 48.20 -1.94 24.92
N ILE A 16 46.95 -1.49 25.03
CA ILE A 16 46.28 -1.15 26.28
C ILE A 16 45.00 -1.98 26.34
N LEU A 17 44.82 -2.75 27.44
CA LEU A 17 43.60 -3.47 27.76
C LEU A 17 42.93 -2.81 28.96
N GLU A 18 41.66 -2.44 28.76
CA GLU A 18 40.78 -1.87 29.77
C GLU A 18 39.65 -2.84 30.11
N GLU A 19 39.21 -2.91 31.37
CA GLU A 19 38.01 -3.60 31.83
C GLU A 19 37.08 -2.55 32.46
N ASN A 20 35.89 -2.40 31.94
CA ASN A 20 34.91 -1.38 32.38
C ASN A 20 35.51 0.04 32.42
N GLY A 21 36.37 0.38 31.46
CA GLY A 21 37.09 1.66 31.38
C GLY A 21 38.31 1.79 32.30
N ASN A 22 38.67 0.75 33.08
CA ASN A 22 39.83 0.76 33.93
C ASN A 22 40.99 -0.03 33.29
N LEU A 23 42.18 0.52 33.30
CA LEU A 23 43.38 -0.16 32.78
C LEU A 23 43.66 -1.42 33.59
N ILE A 24 43.74 -2.59 32.89
CA ILE A 24 44.11 -3.86 33.52
C ILE A 24 45.43 -4.46 32.99
N ASP A 25 45.83 -4.12 31.76
CA ASP A 25 47.14 -4.52 31.20
C ASP A 25 47.61 -3.52 30.15
N GLN A 26 48.95 -3.37 30.07
CA GLN A 26 49.61 -2.58 29.05
C GLN A 26 50.91 -3.27 28.63
N LYS A 27 51.11 -3.40 27.29
CA LYS A 27 52.33 -3.87 26.71
C LYS A 27 52.81 -2.94 25.62
N ILE A 28 54.09 -2.59 25.64
CA ILE A 28 54.68 -1.62 24.74
C ILE A 28 55.66 -2.30 23.81
N ASP A 29 55.85 -1.70 22.62
CA ASP A 29 56.86 -2.12 21.62
C ASP A 29 56.72 -3.58 21.16
N ILE A 30 55.50 -4.09 20.97
CA ILE A 30 55.24 -5.48 20.52
C ILE A 30 54.36 -5.51 19.27
N SER A 31 54.43 -6.63 18.53
CA SER A 31 53.55 -6.91 17.39
C SER A 31 52.51 -8.00 17.68
N SER A 32 52.64 -8.69 18.81
CA SER A 32 51.71 -9.75 19.25
C SER A 32 51.39 -9.59 20.70
N TYR A 33 50.10 -9.50 21.02
CA TYR A 33 49.57 -9.30 22.37
C TYR A 33 48.89 -10.58 22.85
N SER A 34 49.13 -10.96 24.10
CA SER A 34 48.40 -12.02 24.79
C SER A 34 48.19 -11.62 26.25
N TYR A 35 47.00 -11.80 26.78
CA TYR A 35 46.64 -11.59 28.16
C TYR A 35 45.61 -12.60 28.63
N LEU A 36 45.85 -13.26 29.76
CA LEU A 36 44.95 -14.24 30.40
C LEU A 36 44.16 -13.58 31.51
N ILE A 37 42.87 -13.38 31.32
CA ILE A 37 41.96 -12.99 32.37
C ILE A 37 41.56 -14.24 33.14
N SER A 38 41.82 -14.27 34.46
CA SER A 38 41.51 -15.41 35.33
C SER A 38 40.40 -15.06 36.30
N ASN A 39 39.60 -16.06 36.71
CA ASN A 39 38.53 -15.92 37.72
C ASN A 39 37.44 -14.93 37.32
N ILE A 40 37.00 -14.99 36.06
CA ILE A 40 35.87 -14.19 35.60
C ILE A 40 34.60 -14.68 36.31
N ASN A 41 34.04 -13.84 37.20
CA ASN A 41 32.91 -14.15 38.08
C ASN A 41 31.69 -13.25 37.78
N GLU A 42 31.87 -12.23 36.94
CA GLU A 42 30.83 -11.29 36.50
C GLU A 42 31.02 -10.89 35.02
N SER A 43 29.99 -10.39 34.42
CA SER A 43 30.02 -9.91 33.03
C SER A 43 30.71 -8.55 32.99
N ASN A 44 31.69 -8.41 32.08
CA ASN A 44 32.51 -7.21 31.98
C ASN A 44 32.67 -6.76 30.51
N ASN A 45 32.83 -5.46 30.31
CA ASN A 45 33.22 -4.88 29.04
C ASN A 45 34.75 -4.75 29.00
N TYR A 46 35.33 -5.19 27.91
CA TYR A 46 36.77 -5.08 27.64
C TYR A 46 37.02 -4.24 26.41
N LYS A 47 38.08 -3.40 26.49
CA LYS A 47 38.54 -2.62 25.35
C LYS A 47 40.04 -2.84 25.17
N LEU A 48 40.41 -3.37 23.99
CA LEU A 48 41.81 -3.47 23.62
C LEU A 48 42.11 -2.39 22.57
N THR A 49 43.09 -1.54 22.87
CA THR A 49 43.58 -0.48 21.98
C THR A 49 45.00 -0.79 21.59
N ALA A 50 45.30 -0.78 20.29
CA ALA A 50 46.65 -0.85 19.74
C ALA A 50 47.00 0.48 19.10
N THR A 51 48.16 1.04 19.46
CA THR A 51 48.70 2.29 18.95
C THR A 51 50.02 2.04 18.19
N ASP A 52 50.08 2.39 16.95
CA ASP A 52 51.30 2.31 16.15
C ASP A 52 52.35 3.30 16.69
N ASN A 53 53.53 2.82 17.02
CA ASN A 53 54.60 3.61 17.64
C ASN A 53 55.28 4.58 16.66
N GLU A 54 55.16 4.37 15.36
CA GLU A 54 55.73 5.27 14.36
C GLU A 54 54.78 6.40 13.97
N SER A 55 53.49 6.07 13.68
CA SER A 55 52.49 7.03 13.23
C SER A 55 51.65 7.66 14.29
N GLY A 56 51.59 7.07 15.49
CA GLY A 56 50.70 7.44 16.57
C GLY A 56 49.22 7.11 16.29
N SER A 57 48.92 6.46 15.19
CA SER A 57 47.56 6.02 14.87
C SER A 57 47.12 4.87 15.78
N ASN A 58 45.86 4.85 16.19
CA ASN A 58 45.35 3.79 17.04
C ASN A 58 44.10 3.13 16.47
N ILE A 59 43.88 1.89 16.86
CA ILE A 59 42.67 1.12 16.61
C ILE A 59 42.23 0.48 17.91
N SER A 60 40.93 0.49 18.19
CA SER A 60 40.37 -0.17 19.36
C SER A 60 39.34 -1.22 18.98
N ARG A 61 39.24 -2.26 19.80
CA ARG A 61 38.18 -3.25 19.78
C ARG A 61 37.56 -3.37 21.16
N GLU A 62 36.26 -3.20 21.24
CA GLU A 62 35.47 -3.43 22.45
C GLU A 62 34.71 -4.75 22.27
N PHE A 63 34.66 -5.52 23.39
CA PHE A 63 33.93 -6.79 23.45
C PHE A 63 33.43 -7.05 24.86
N ASN A 64 32.25 -7.68 24.95
CA ASN A 64 31.67 -8.06 26.22
C ASN A 64 31.97 -9.54 26.52
N VAL A 65 32.36 -9.83 27.73
CA VAL A 65 32.39 -11.19 28.27
C VAL A 65 31.17 -11.36 29.16
N VAL A 66 30.21 -12.14 28.69
CA VAL A 66 28.95 -12.39 29.38
C VAL A 66 29.06 -13.76 30.08
N ILE A 67 28.93 -13.76 31.39
CA ILE A 67 28.76 -14.99 32.15
C ILE A 67 27.29 -15.35 32.14
N LYS A 68 26.97 -16.62 31.88
CA LYS A 68 25.61 -17.14 31.98
C LYS A 68 25.03 -16.81 33.37
N PRO A 69 24.06 -15.90 33.45
CA PRO A 69 23.44 -15.54 34.71
C PRO A 69 22.51 -16.65 35.21
N SER A 70 22.16 -16.60 36.48
CA SER A 70 21.10 -17.44 37.04
C SER A 70 19.75 -16.78 36.74
N VAL A 71 18.98 -17.37 35.85
CA VAL A 71 17.62 -16.90 35.53
C VAL A 71 16.67 -17.21 36.66
N SER A 72 15.87 -16.23 37.08
CA SER A 72 14.79 -16.44 38.05
C SER A 72 13.57 -17.05 37.37
N TYR A 73 13.03 -18.13 37.93
CA TYR A 73 11.82 -18.77 37.49
C TYR A 73 10.62 -18.20 38.23
N GLU A 74 9.86 -17.34 37.59
CA GLU A 74 8.72 -16.65 38.19
C GLU A 74 7.62 -16.51 37.11
N ASN A 75 6.37 -16.83 37.52
CA ASN A 75 5.21 -16.65 36.62
C ASN A 75 4.94 -15.17 36.38
N ILE A 76 4.47 -14.85 35.19
CA ILE A 76 4.02 -13.50 34.83
C ILE A 76 2.83 -13.13 35.73
N PRO A 77 2.91 -12.00 36.48
CA PRO A 77 1.94 -11.66 37.53
C PRO A 77 0.64 -11.07 36.95
N TYR A 78 0.48 -11.00 35.65
CA TYR A 78 -0.65 -10.42 34.95
C TYR A 78 -1.33 -11.43 34.04
N ASP A 79 -2.67 -11.38 34.02
CA ASP A 79 -3.45 -12.12 33.02
C ASP A 79 -3.52 -11.30 31.71
N ASN A 80 -3.75 -12.00 30.59
CA ASN A 80 -4.02 -11.41 29.28
C ASN A 80 -2.88 -10.53 28.72
N LEU A 81 -1.61 -10.82 29.03
CA LEU A 81 -0.49 -10.20 28.33
C LEU A 81 -0.19 -10.94 27.02
N TYR A 82 0.24 -10.18 26.03
CA TYR A 82 0.67 -10.65 24.72
C TYR A 82 2.20 -10.73 24.65
N ASP A 83 2.74 -11.52 23.72
CA ASP A 83 4.14 -11.43 23.34
C ASP A 83 4.47 -10.00 22.83
N GLY A 84 5.62 -9.45 23.23
CA GLY A 84 6.05 -8.09 22.96
C GLY A 84 5.77 -7.10 24.11
N LEU A 85 5.49 -5.86 23.73
CA LEU A 85 5.23 -4.73 24.64
C LEU A 85 3.81 -4.76 25.21
N ASN A 86 3.70 -4.67 26.54
CA ASN A 86 2.43 -4.53 27.25
C ASN A 86 2.50 -3.34 28.20
N PHE A 87 1.55 -2.42 28.09
CA PHE A 87 1.49 -1.23 28.93
C PHE A 87 0.53 -1.43 30.08
N THR A 88 1.02 -1.16 31.32
CA THR A 88 0.20 -1.08 32.52
C THR A 88 0.02 0.39 32.93
N GLU A 89 -0.71 0.64 34.01
CA GLU A 89 -0.86 2.02 34.51
C GLU A 89 0.49 2.70 34.82
N ASN A 90 1.48 1.94 35.32
CA ASN A 90 2.72 2.51 35.85
C ASN A 90 4.01 1.82 35.37
N SER A 91 3.90 0.84 34.48
CA SER A 91 5.03 0.06 33.99
C SER A 91 4.85 -0.42 32.55
N VAL A 92 5.93 -0.93 31.97
CA VAL A 92 5.94 -1.67 30.72
C VAL A 92 6.37 -3.10 31.03
N VAL A 93 5.57 -4.08 30.64
CA VAL A 93 5.90 -5.50 30.77
C VAL A 93 6.28 -6.04 29.39
N LEU A 94 7.53 -6.48 29.27
CA LEU A 94 8.05 -7.13 28.08
C LEU A 94 7.87 -8.64 28.22
N VAL A 95 7.24 -9.28 27.23
CA VAL A 95 7.06 -10.73 27.15
C VAL A 95 7.71 -11.23 25.88
N PHE A 96 8.64 -12.15 25.98
CA PHE A 96 9.45 -12.57 24.84
C PHE A 96 9.41 -14.09 24.61
N ASN A 97 9.01 -14.45 23.39
CA ASN A 97 8.91 -15.84 22.93
C ASN A 97 10.26 -16.27 22.31
N ALA A 98 11.07 -16.97 23.09
CA ALA A 98 12.38 -17.45 22.64
C ALA A 98 12.63 -18.90 23.08
N PRO A 99 11.90 -19.88 22.55
CA PRO A 99 11.97 -21.27 22.99
C PRO A 99 13.37 -21.86 22.80
N GLY A 100 13.86 -22.53 23.86
CA GLY A 100 15.17 -23.17 23.87
C GLY A 100 16.36 -22.21 24.03
N LYS A 101 16.15 -20.92 24.24
CA LYS A 101 17.17 -19.96 24.65
C LYS A 101 17.39 -20.06 26.14
N GLU A 102 18.62 -19.75 26.60
CA GLU A 102 19.01 -19.98 27.98
C GLU A 102 18.75 -18.77 28.86
N PHE A 103 18.99 -17.54 28.37
CA PHE A 103 18.74 -16.29 29.10
C PHE A 103 18.63 -15.11 28.15
N VAL A 104 17.98 -14.04 28.62
CA VAL A 104 17.80 -12.81 27.87
C VAL A 104 18.03 -11.61 28.76
N ASN A 105 18.91 -10.69 28.34
CA ASN A 105 19.06 -9.37 28.94
C ASN A 105 18.36 -8.33 28.07
N ILE A 106 17.87 -7.26 28.69
CA ILE A 106 17.36 -6.10 28.00
C ILE A 106 18.41 -4.99 28.07
N VAL A 107 18.78 -4.43 26.93
CA VAL A 107 19.64 -3.25 26.81
C VAL A 107 18.87 -2.16 26.08
N GLY A 108 18.89 -0.93 26.59
CA GLY A 108 18.09 0.14 26.00
C GLY A 108 18.48 1.54 26.43
N SER A 109 17.76 2.53 25.92
CA SER A 109 17.97 3.95 26.27
C SER A 109 17.81 4.25 27.75
N PHE A 110 17.01 3.46 28.45
CA PHE A 110 16.71 3.63 29.87
C PHE A 110 17.77 3.04 30.83
N ASN A 111 18.67 2.18 30.34
CA ASN A 111 19.82 1.64 31.10
C ASN A 111 21.15 1.93 30.39
N GLN A 112 21.21 2.96 29.53
CA GLN A 112 22.42 3.39 28.80
C GLN A 112 23.03 2.29 27.91
N TRP A 113 22.21 1.31 27.47
CA TRP A 113 22.64 0.15 26.69
C TRP A 113 23.62 -0.79 27.41
N GLU A 114 23.63 -0.75 28.75
CA GLU A 114 24.51 -1.57 29.56
C GLU A 114 23.81 -2.85 30.02
N ILE A 115 24.62 -3.94 30.11
CA ILE A 115 24.16 -5.22 30.62
C ILE A 115 24.14 -5.14 32.15
N SER A 116 23.03 -5.48 32.77
CA SER A 116 22.93 -5.57 34.23
C SER A 116 21.95 -6.67 34.65
N ASN A 117 22.12 -7.15 35.92
CA ASN A 117 21.21 -8.14 36.48
C ASN A 117 19.80 -7.60 36.71
N GLU A 118 19.62 -6.29 36.83
CA GLU A 118 18.32 -5.64 36.97
C GLU A 118 17.46 -5.82 35.70
N PHE A 119 18.12 -5.87 34.54
CA PHE A 119 17.48 -6.03 33.24
C PHE A 119 17.64 -7.46 32.68
N LEU A 120 17.95 -8.44 33.54
CA LEU A 120 17.88 -9.85 33.19
C LEU A 120 16.41 -10.31 33.25
N MET A 121 15.91 -10.87 32.18
CA MET A 121 14.52 -11.36 32.12
C MET A 121 14.35 -12.61 32.99
N LYS A 122 13.22 -12.68 33.65
CA LYS A 122 12.70 -13.87 34.33
C LYS A 122 12.13 -14.83 33.33
N TYR A 123 11.93 -16.09 33.73
CA TYR A 123 11.32 -17.09 32.89
C TYR A 123 10.05 -17.66 33.53
N ASP A 124 8.95 -17.59 32.81
CA ASP A 124 7.67 -18.22 33.14
C ASP A 124 7.63 -19.62 32.50
N ASP A 125 7.77 -20.64 33.34
CA ASP A 125 7.84 -22.04 32.89
C ASP A 125 6.46 -22.56 32.38
N ASP A 126 5.37 -22.05 32.94
CA ASP A 126 4.01 -22.43 32.55
C ASP A 126 3.65 -21.89 31.16
N ARG A 127 4.10 -20.67 30.85
CA ARG A 127 3.84 -20.00 29.56
C ARG A 127 4.98 -20.20 28.55
N ASN A 128 6.13 -20.72 29.00
CA ASN A 128 7.35 -20.85 28.17
C ASN A 128 7.77 -19.50 27.58
N ARG A 129 7.86 -18.46 28.43
CA ARG A 129 8.17 -17.07 28.03
C ARG A 129 9.20 -16.43 28.95
N PHE A 130 10.11 -15.65 28.36
CA PHE A 130 10.88 -14.67 29.13
C PHE A 130 10.04 -13.41 29.38
N TRP A 131 10.19 -12.78 30.54
CA TRP A 131 9.46 -11.56 30.84
C TRP A 131 10.22 -10.65 31.82
N LEU A 132 9.97 -9.34 31.70
CA LEU A 132 10.46 -8.35 32.66
C LEU A 132 9.51 -7.17 32.75
N GLU A 133 9.27 -6.68 33.95
CA GLU A 133 8.54 -5.43 34.18
C GLU A 133 9.52 -4.28 34.42
N ILE A 134 9.35 -3.20 33.66
CA ILE A 134 10.17 -1.99 33.73
C ILE A 134 9.29 -0.85 34.23
N THR A 135 9.69 -0.20 35.32
CA THR A 135 8.99 0.92 35.94
C THR A 135 9.76 2.23 35.77
N GLY A 136 9.09 3.37 36.00
CA GLY A 136 9.74 4.69 36.05
C GLY A 136 10.10 5.30 34.68
N LEU A 137 9.63 4.74 33.59
CA LEU A 137 9.83 5.33 32.26
C LEU A 137 8.96 6.59 32.07
N ASP A 138 9.53 7.60 31.42
CA ASP A 138 8.75 8.80 31.01
C ASP A 138 7.73 8.42 29.93
N LYS A 139 6.44 8.54 30.25
CA LYS A 139 5.36 8.13 29.34
C LYS A 139 5.32 8.92 28.03
N LYS A 140 5.86 10.14 28.02
CA LYS A 140 5.83 11.04 26.84
C LYS A 140 7.08 10.95 25.97
N ALA A 141 8.15 10.34 26.48
CA ALA A 141 9.39 10.16 25.74
C ALA A 141 9.33 8.89 24.87
N TYR A 142 10.06 8.90 23.76
CA TYR A 142 10.39 7.68 23.05
C TYR A 142 11.50 6.93 23.78
N HIS A 143 11.31 5.63 23.92
CA HIS A 143 12.28 4.69 24.46
C HIS A 143 12.71 3.70 23.40
N SER A 144 13.94 3.18 23.54
CA SER A 144 14.47 2.17 22.62
C SER A 144 15.17 1.05 23.37
N TYR A 145 15.09 -0.17 22.83
CA TYR A 145 15.77 -1.33 23.42
C TYR A 145 16.04 -2.45 22.40
N GLN A 146 16.89 -3.37 22.81
CA GLN A 146 17.12 -4.67 22.17
C GLN A 146 17.09 -5.77 23.23
N TYR A 147 16.76 -6.97 22.81
CA TYR A 147 17.05 -8.18 23.56
C TYR A 147 18.46 -8.66 23.23
N LEU A 148 19.25 -8.94 24.24
CA LEU A 148 20.52 -9.65 24.14
C LEU A 148 20.29 -11.10 24.56
N VAL A 149 20.18 -11.98 23.58
CA VAL A 149 19.87 -13.40 23.75
C VAL A 149 21.15 -14.19 23.87
N ASP A 150 21.23 -15.07 24.92
CA ASP A 150 22.36 -15.94 25.21
C ASP A 150 23.71 -15.18 25.22
N GLY A 151 23.66 -13.88 25.59
CA GLY A 151 24.80 -13.01 25.77
C GLY A 151 25.57 -12.60 24.49
N SER A 152 25.05 -12.94 23.33
CA SER A 152 25.75 -12.66 22.05
C SER A 152 24.83 -12.19 20.91
N ILE A 153 23.53 -12.48 20.93
CA ILE A 153 22.61 -12.20 19.81
C ILE A 153 21.75 -10.98 20.18
N TYR A 154 22.05 -9.84 19.58
CA TYR A 154 21.25 -8.62 19.73
C TYR A 154 20.11 -8.61 18.72
N VAL A 155 18.85 -8.52 19.16
CA VAL A 155 17.68 -8.45 18.30
C VAL A 155 16.69 -7.40 18.79
N ALA A 156 15.98 -6.75 17.87
CA ALA A 156 14.78 -5.98 18.21
C ALA A 156 13.66 -6.93 18.65
N ASP A 157 12.63 -6.39 19.32
CA ASP A 157 11.43 -7.15 19.61
C ASP A 157 10.73 -7.54 18.29
N PRO A 158 10.41 -8.82 18.07
CA PRO A 158 9.64 -9.25 16.88
C PRO A 158 8.26 -8.56 16.76
N TYR A 159 7.72 -8.09 17.88
CA TYR A 159 6.46 -7.36 17.98
C TYR A 159 6.67 -5.86 18.21
N SER A 160 7.77 -5.34 17.71
CA SER A 160 8.07 -3.91 17.75
C SER A 160 7.04 -3.10 17.00
N PRO A 161 6.49 -2.01 17.56
CA PRO A 161 5.61 -1.10 16.82
C PRO A 161 6.39 -0.19 15.85
N ILE A 162 7.65 0.10 16.15
CA ILE A 162 8.55 0.93 15.35
C ILE A 162 9.97 0.36 15.46
N ILE A 163 10.67 0.27 14.34
CA ILE A 163 12.06 -0.18 14.28
C ILE A 163 13.01 1.01 14.12
N LEU A 164 14.11 1.01 14.88
CA LEU A 164 15.25 1.88 14.67
C LEU A 164 16.32 1.12 13.87
N ASP A 165 16.76 1.72 12.76
CA ASP A 165 17.88 1.27 11.95
C ASP A 165 18.90 2.40 11.82
N SER A 166 20.05 2.28 12.46
CA SER A 166 21.07 3.31 12.48
C SER A 166 21.62 3.66 11.09
N TYR A 167 21.56 2.74 10.15
CA TYR A 167 22.05 2.93 8.80
C TYR A 167 21.04 3.73 7.94
N ASN A 168 19.77 3.38 8.01
CA ASN A 168 18.71 3.93 7.16
C ASN A 168 18.00 5.15 7.76
N ASP A 169 17.87 5.24 9.08
CA ASP A 169 17.10 6.30 9.75
C ASP A 169 17.65 7.72 9.55
N SER A 170 18.90 7.88 9.14
CA SER A 170 19.48 9.20 8.82
C SER A 170 18.80 9.86 7.63
N PHE A 171 18.15 9.09 6.77
CA PHE A 171 17.47 9.52 5.55
C PHE A 171 15.96 9.69 5.74
N VAL A 172 15.40 9.18 6.83
CA VAL A 172 13.97 9.26 7.14
C VAL A 172 13.58 10.70 7.52
N CYS A 173 12.40 11.12 7.09
CA CYS A 173 11.84 12.43 7.42
C CYS A 173 11.63 12.59 8.94
N ARG A 174 12.13 13.70 9.51
CA ARG A 174 12.02 14.03 10.94
C ARG A 174 11.30 15.37 11.17
N THR A 175 10.26 15.64 10.41
CA THR A 175 9.44 16.84 10.54
C THR A 175 8.09 16.52 11.17
N GLU A 176 7.35 17.55 11.61
CA GLU A 176 5.98 17.38 12.08
C GLU A 176 5.05 16.76 11.01
N GLN A 177 5.33 17.00 9.73
CA GLN A 177 4.58 16.41 8.61
C GLN A 177 4.68 14.88 8.58
N CYS A 178 5.83 14.33 8.97
CA CYS A 178 6.06 12.90 9.05
C CYS A 178 5.69 12.33 10.43
N GLY A 179 5.40 13.20 11.40
CA GLY A 179 5.01 12.82 12.76
C GLY A 179 6.15 12.42 13.69
N PHE A 180 7.42 12.55 13.26
CA PHE A 180 8.58 12.29 14.11
C PHE A 180 9.30 13.59 14.49
N SER A 181 9.38 13.91 15.79
CA SER A 181 10.12 15.07 16.29
C SER A 181 11.58 14.77 16.61
N ALA A 182 11.86 13.57 17.12
CA ALA A 182 13.19 13.07 17.45
C ALA A 182 13.17 11.55 17.62
N PHE A 183 14.31 10.90 17.35
CA PHE A 183 14.52 9.50 17.70
C PHE A 183 15.32 9.39 19.01
N PRO A 184 15.09 8.34 19.82
CA PRO A 184 15.93 8.06 21.00
C PRO A 184 17.34 7.65 20.56
N THR A 185 18.21 7.46 21.53
CA THR A 185 19.61 7.04 21.27
C THR A 185 19.67 5.61 20.72
N TYR A 186 20.54 5.41 19.74
CA TYR A 186 20.89 4.07 19.27
C TYR A 186 21.85 3.35 20.22
N PRO A 187 21.92 1.99 20.15
CA PRO A 187 22.96 1.25 20.85
C PRO A 187 24.36 1.71 20.42
N LYS A 188 25.33 1.63 21.32
CA LYS A 188 26.71 2.15 21.12
C LYS A 188 27.38 1.63 19.84
N ASP A 189 27.16 0.37 19.50
CA ASP A 189 27.81 -0.29 18.37
C ASP A 189 26.96 -0.30 17.09
N ASN A 190 25.74 0.19 17.14
CA ASN A 190 24.81 0.31 15.99
C ASN A 190 24.74 -0.94 15.07
N LYS A 191 24.88 -2.14 15.64
CA LYS A 191 25.05 -3.34 14.84
C LYS A 191 23.76 -3.86 14.22
N HIS A 192 22.63 -3.64 14.89
CA HIS A 192 21.36 -4.27 14.50
C HIS A 192 20.18 -3.38 14.83
N ALA A 193 19.04 -3.68 14.21
CA ALA A 193 17.78 -3.01 14.50
C ALA A 193 17.43 -3.03 16.01
N ALA A 194 16.82 -1.94 16.47
CA ALA A 194 16.32 -1.82 17.83
C ALA A 194 14.83 -1.45 17.82
N THR A 195 14.11 -1.85 18.87
CA THR A 195 12.73 -1.47 19.09
C THR A 195 12.62 -0.03 19.56
N MET A 196 11.67 0.72 19.02
CA MET A 196 11.26 2.03 19.53
C MET A 196 9.80 2.01 19.94
N PHE A 197 9.49 2.63 21.08
CA PHE A 197 8.12 2.75 21.57
C PHE A 197 7.90 4.02 22.39
N LYS A 198 6.64 4.39 22.55
CA LYS A 198 6.18 5.45 23.43
C LYS A 198 4.98 4.94 24.23
N ILE A 199 4.90 5.24 25.53
CA ILE A 199 3.85 4.70 26.39
C ILE A 199 2.54 5.48 26.19
N ASP A 200 2.62 6.81 26.14
CA ASP A 200 1.46 7.69 25.95
C ASP A 200 1.41 8.11 24.46
N ASP A 201 0.86 7.24 23.63
CA ASP A 201 0.65 7.45 22.19
C ASP A 201 -0.85 7.39 21.83
N SER A 202 -1.68 7.96 22.72
CA SER A 202 -3.12 7.98 22.58
C SER A 202 -3.55 8.78 21.33
N PHE A 203 -4.45 8.21 20.55
CA PHE A 203 -5.08 8.84 19.38
C PHE A 203 -6.60 8.95 19.60
N ILE A 204 -7.20 10.06 19.16
CA ILE A 204 -8.65 10.26 19.26
C ILE A 204 -9.27 9.89 17.91
N TRP A 205 -9.95 8.75 17.88
CA TRP A 205 -10.67 8.28 16.74
C TRP A 205 -12.01 9.03 16.57
N GLU A 206 -12.37 9.35 15.35
CA GLU A 206 -13.64 10.01 14.97
C GLU A 206 -14.47 9.14 14.02
N ASP A 207 -14.18 7.86 13.98
CA ASP A 207 -14.74 6.85 13.06
C ASP A 207 -15.92 6.03 13.62
N ALA A 208 -16.43 6.38 14.81
CA ALA A 208 -17.50 5.62 15.48
C ALA A 208 -18.79 5.39 14.66
N ASN A 209 -18.99 6.17 13.58
CA ASN A 209 -20.14 6.01 12.68
C ASN A 209 -19.76 5.34 11.35
N PHE A 210 -18.52 4.96 11.18
CA PHE A 210 -18.07 4.25 9.99
C PHE A 210 -18.60 2.81 10.02
N THR A 211 -19.01 2.34 8.86
CA THR A 211 -19.38 0.94 8.63
C THR A 211 -18.68 0.51 7.35
N PRO A 212 -17.86 -0.53 7.39
CA PRO A 212 -17.17 -1.03 6.21
C PRO A 212 -18.17 -1.36 5.09
N PRO A 213 -17.87 -1.03 3.83
CA PRO A 213 -18.69 -1.42 2.68
C PRO A 213 -18.84 -2.94 2.56
N ASP A 214 -20.00 -3.41 2.08
CA ASP A 214 -20.17 -4.84 1.78
C ASP A 214 -19.05 -5.34 0.87
N LYS A 215 -18.40 -6.44 1.22
CA LYS A 215 -17.27 -7.01 0.46
C LYS A 215 -17.56 -7.26 -1.02
N GLU A 216 -18.81 -7.59 -1.36
CA GLU A 216 -19.25 -7.82 -2.74
C GLU A 216 -19.32 -6.53 -3.58
N ASN A 217 -19.30 -5.36 -2.93
CA ASN A 217 -19.44 -4.06 -3.55
C ASN A 217 -18.17 -3.22 -3.51
N LEU A 218 -17.07 -3.77 -3.02
CA LEU A 218 -15.81 -3.05 -2.95
C LEU A 218 -15.36 -2.54 -4.33
N VAL A 219 -14.93 -1.30 -4.33
CA VAL A 219 -14.14 -0.68 -5.39
C VAL A 219 -12.85 -0.23 -4.74
N ILE A 220 -11.85 -1.09 -4.86
CA ILE A 220 -10.56 -0.95 -4.21
C ILE A 220 -9.64 -0.10 -5.10
N TYR A 221 -8.89 0.81 -4.50
CA TYR A 221 -7.81 1.54 -5.14
C TYR A 221 -6.47 1.04 -4.59
N GLU A 222 -5.75 0.23 -5.37
CA GLU A 222 -4.42 -0.25 -5.03
C GLU A 222 -3.42 0.90 -5.13
N LEU A 223 -2.64 1.14 -4.08
CA LEU A 223 -1.81 2.32 -3.93
C LEU A 223 -0.43 1.97 -3.38
N LEU A 224 0.63 2.35 -4.10
CA LEU A 224 2.01 2.35 -3.63
C LEU A 224 2.39 3.75 -3.12
N LEU A 225 2.53 3.90 -1.81
CA LEU A 225 2.88 5.18 -1.16
C LEU A 225 4.10 5.84 -1.79
N ARG A 226 5.14 5.05 -2.08
CA ARG A 226 6.40 5.50 -2.67
C ARG A 226 6.22 6.23 -4.01
N ASP A 227 5.29 5.77 -4.86
CA ASP A 227 5.11 6.25 -6.23
C ASP A 227 3.78 7.02 -6.44
N PHE A 228 2.95 7.17 -5.37
CA PHE A 228 1.67 7.87 -5.45
C PHE A 228 1.83 9.40 -5.45
N HIS A 229 2.76 9.92 -4.65
CA HIS A 229 3.05 11.35 -4.57
C HIS A 229 4.55 11.59 -4.32
N GLN A 230 5.07 12.76 -4.73
CA GLN A 230 6.48 13.09 -4.53
C GLN A 230 6.92 13.09 -3.06
N GLU A 231 6.00 13.35 -2.13
CA GLU A 231 6.27 13.38 -0.69
C GLU A 231 6.26 11.99 -0.04
N ARG A 232 5.76 10.96 -0.74
CA ARG A 232 5.83 9.53 -0.34
C ARG A 232 5.40 9.25 1.09
N SER A 233 4.36 9.90 1.57
CA SER A 233 3.96 9.87 2.98
C SER A 233 2.48 9.60 3.15
N TYR A 234 2.07 9.14 4.34
CA TYR A 234 0.66 9.05 4.73
C TYR A 234 -0.06 10.39 4.55
N GLN A 235 0.61 11.51 4.88
CA GLN A 235 0.04 12.84 4.71
C GLN A 235 -0.30 13.14 3.25
N SER A 236 0.54 12.73 2.32
CA SER A 236 0.30 12.96 0.89
C SER A 236 -0.91 12.18 0.35
N VAL A 237 -1.24 11.03 0.95
CA VAL A 237 -2.48 10.30 0.64
C VAL A 237 -3.69 11.02 1.25
N ILE A 238 -3.59 11.47 2.50
CA ILE A 238 -4.66 12.28 3.17
C ILE A 238 -5.03 13.47 2.28
N ASP A 239 -4.05 14.19 1.74
CA ASP A 239 -4.25 15.35 0.87
C ASP A 239 -4.92 15.02 -0.48
N LYS A 240 -5.04 13.74 -0.83
CA LYS A 240 -5.66 13.24 -2.07
C LYS A 240 -6.95 12.45 -1.83
N LEU A 241 -7.41 12.30 -0.60
CA LEU A 241 -8.62 11.52 -0.31
C LEU A 241 -9.88 12.10 -0.98
N ASP A 242 -9.98 13.42 -1.10
CA ASP A 242 -11.11 14.04 -1.81
C ASP A 242 -11.12 13.68 -3.30
N TYR A 243 -9.94 13.57 -3.94
CA TYR A 243 -9.81 13.09 -5.31
C TYR A 243 -10.25 11.62 -5.44
N LEU A 244 -9.86 10.76 -4.51
CA LEU A 244 -10.24 9.36 -4.50
C LEU A 244 -11.75 9.18 -4.22
N GLN A 245 -12.31 9.98 -3.32
CA GLN A 245 -13.74 10.00 -3.04
C GLN A 245 -14.54 10.46 -4.28
N GLU A 246 -14.06 11.48 -5.01
CA GLU A 246 -14.69 11.97 -6.24
C GLU A 246 -14.68 10.89 -7.35
N LEU A 247 -13.62 10.10 -7.43
CA LEU A 247 -13.56 8.94 -8.33
C LEU A 247 -14.67 7.95 -8.02
N GLY A 248 -15.03 7.77 -6.74
CA GLY A 248 -16.11 6.91 -6.29
C GLY A 248 -15.63 5.54 -5.79
N ILE A 249 -14.36 5.44 -5.39
CA ILE A 249 -13.85 4.25 -4.68
C ILE A 249 -14.40 4.22 -3.24
N ASN A 250 -14.44 3.03 -2.66
CA ASN A 250 -14.87 2.84 -1.27
C ASN A 250 -13.90 2.02 -0.41
N ALA A 251 -12.74 1.67 -0.97
CA ALA A 251 -11.62 1.10 -0.24
C ALA A 251 -10.30 1.52 -0.86
N ILE A 252 -9.26 1.67 -0.05
CA ILE A 252 -7.87 1.72 -0.50
C ILE A 252 -7.17 0.43 -0.07
N GLU A 253 -6.32 -0.11 -0.92
CA GLU A 253 -5.40 -1.20 -0.61
C GLU A 253 -3.99 -0.64 -0.66
N LEU A 254 -3.37 -0.52 0.49
CA LEU A 254 -2.00 -0.04 0.60
C LEU A 254 -1.04 -1.20 0.34
N MET A 255 -0.19 -1.09 -0.68
CA MET A 255 0.95 -2.00 -0.84
C MET A 255 1.76 -2.01 0.46
N PRO A 256 2.59 -3.06 0.72
CA PRO A 256 3.10 -3.32 2.05
C PRO A 256 3.71 -2.10 2.73
N ILE A 257 3.20 -1.78 3.90
CA ILE A 257 3.62 -0.64 4.74
C ILE A 257 4.41 -1.08 5.98
N ASN A 258 4.58 -2.39 6.17
CA ASN A 258 5.39 -2.93 7.26
C ASN A 258 6.88 -2.63 7.01
N GLU A 259 7.66 -2.57 8.10
CA GLU A 259 9.10 -2.28 8.04
C GLU A 259 9.82 -3.25 7.09
N PHE A 260 10.39 -2.71 6.03
CA PHE A 260 11.14 -3.43 5.00
C PHE A 260 12.64 -3.10 5.05
N ASP A 261 13.46 -3.86 4.37
CA ASP A 261 14.90 -3.63 4.28
C ASP A 261 15.21 -2.43 3.37
N GLY A 262 15.84 -1.41 3.95
CA GLY A 262 16.16 -0.13 3.28
C GLY A 262 15.02 0.89 3.34
N ASN A 263 15.15 2.02 2.59
CA ASN A 263 14.16 3.11 2.52
C ASN A 263 13.52 3.25 1.13
N ASP A 264 13.74 2.29 0.25
CA ASP A 264 13.25 2.33 -1.13
C ASP A 264 12.80 0.96 -1.59
N SER A 265 11.54 0.64 -1.37
CA SER A 265 10.98 -0.67 -1.70
C SER A 265 9.52 -0.54 -2.14
N TRP A 266 8.99 -1.62 -2.74
CA TRP A 266 7.58 -1.88 -2.84
C TRP A 266 6.99 -2.46 -1.54
N GLY A 267 7.88 -2.86 -0.58
CA GLY A 267 7.51 -3.45 0.70
C GLY A 267 7.49 -4.99 0.74
N TYR A 268 7.73 -5.68 -0.40
CA TYR A 268 7.75 -7.15 -0.47
C TYR A 268 9.07 -7.78 0.01
N ASN A 269 9.88 -7.03 0.74
CA ASN A 269 11.06 -7.49 1.47
C ASN A 269 10.95 -7.13 2.96
N PRO A 270 9.91 -7.63 3.67
CA PRO A 270 9.67 -7.25 5.05
C PRO A 270 10.79 -7.73 5.97
N SER A 271 11.17 -6.88 6.91
CA SER A 271 12.08 -7.20 8.01
C SER A 271 11.33 -7.47 9.31
N PHE A 272 10.30 -6.67 9.58
CA PHE A 272 9.44 -6.79 10.75
C PHE A 272 7.98 -6.64 10.36
N HIS A 273 7.18 -7.66 10.63
CA HIS A 273 5.79 -7.73 10.16
C HIS A 273 4.80 -6.87 10.97
N MET A 274 5.13 -6.48 12.21
CA MET A 274 4.25 -5.67 13.05
C MET A 274 4.55 -4.17 12.95
N ALA A 275 5.83 -3.79 12.84
CA ALA A 275 6.24 -2.41 12.73
C ALA A 275 5.81 -1.79 11.40
N LEU A 276 5.38 -0.52 11.43
CA LEU A 276 5.20 0.28 10.22
C LEU A 276 6.53 0.88 9.76
N ASP A 277 6.73 0.95 8.45
CA ASP A 277 7.94 1.57 7.90
C ASP A 277 7.94 3.08 8.08
N LYS A 278 9.02 3.59 8.64
CA LYS A 278 9.19 5.01 8.97
C LYS A 278 9.30 5.93 7.77
N GLU A 279 9.66 5.40 6.61
CA GLU A 279 9.77 6.19 5.37
C GLU A 279 8.42 6.85 5.01
N TYR A 280 7.31 6.20 5.36
CA TYR A 280 5.96 6.69 5.08
C TYR A 280 5.39 7.61 6.16
N GLY A 281 6.03 7.66 7.33
CA GLY A 281 5.61 8.48 8.47
C GLY A 281 5.39 7.69 9.76
N SER A 282 5.00 8.39 10.82
CA SER A 282 4.79 7.80 12.14
C SER A 282 3.50 6.98 12.21
N PRO A 283 3.38 6.06 13.19
CA PRO A 283 2.13 5.35 13.49
C PRO A 283 0.93 6.29 13.68
N VAL A 284 1.13 7.45 14.31
CA VAL A 284 0.08 8.46 14.48
C VAL A 284 -0.40 9.01 13.14
N LYS A 285 0.50 9.23 12.18
CA LYS A 285 0.14 9.66 10.83
C LYS A 285 -0.64 8.60 10.06
N PHE A 286 -0.33 7.33 10.29
CA PHE A 286 -1.13 6.23 9.74
C PHE A 286 -2.54 6.20 10.36
N LYS A 287 -2.67 6.37 11.69
CA LYS A 287 -3.99 6.52 12.33
C LYS A 287 -4.78 7.69 11.77
N GLU A 288 -4.14 8.84 11.52
CA GLU A 288 -4.77 9.98 10.86
C GLU A 288 -5.29 9.62 9.46
N LEU A 289 -4.50 8.89 8.66
CA LEU A 289 -4.92 8.43 7.33
C LEU A 289 -6.17 7.54 7.42
N VAL A 290 -6.16 6.52 8.28
CA VAL A 290 -7.28 5.60 8.45
C VAL A 290 -8.54 6.38 8.90
N ASN A 291 -8.40 7.24 9.92
CA ASN A 291 -9.49 8.06 10.43
C ASN A 291 -10.09 8.98 9.34
N GLU A 292 -9.26 9.59 8.50
CA GLU A 292 -9.72 10.43 7.39
C GLU A 292 -10.36 9.63 6.25
N CYS A 293 -9.93 8.38 6.02
CA CYS A 293 -10.59 7.44 5.11
C CYS A 293 -11.99 7.09 5.63
N HIS A 294 -12.11 6.69 6.89
CA HIS A 294 -13.37 6.31 7.52
C HIS A 294 -14.40 7.46 7.53
N LYS A 295 -13.98 8.69 7.78
CA LYS A 295 -14.84 9.89 7.66
C LYS A 295 -15.46 10.06 6.26
N ARG A 296 -14.81 9.52 5.23
CA ARG A 296 -15.25 9.57 3.84
C ARG A 296 -15.97 8.30 3.37
N GLY A 297 -16.15 7.32 4.27
CA GLY A 297 -16.73 6.02 3.92
C GLY A 297 -15.81 5.13 3.10
N ILE A 298 -14.50 5.31 3.24
CA ILE A 298 -13.46 4.56 2.54
C ILE A 298 -12.80 3.61 3.54
N ALA A 299 -12.85 2.31 3.26
CA ALA A 299 -12.17 1.29 4.04
C ALA A 299 -10.66 1.26 3.74
N VAL A 300 -9.87 0.78 4.69
CA VAL A 300 -8.41 0.65 4.55
C VAL A 300 -8.00 -0.81 4.64
N ILE A 301 -7.43 -1.34 3.57
CA ILE A 301 -6.90 -2.69 3.45
C ILE A 301 -5.38 -2.58 3.42
N VAL A 302 -4.68 -3.43 4.17
CA VAL A 302 -3.21 -3.49 4.13
C VAL A 302 -2.75 -4.77 3.44
N ASP A 303 -1.76 -4.63 2.57
CA ASP A 303 -1.08 -5.75 1.95
C ASP A 303 0.00 -6.26 2.90
N VAL A 304 -0.04 -7.55 3.25
CA VAL A 304 0.85 -8.20 4.21
C VAL A 304 1.61 -9.35 3.58
N VAL A 305 2.91 -9.41 3.87
CA VAL A 305 3.84 -10.38 3.29
C VAL A 305 4.24 -11.38 4.36
N TYR A 306 3.50 -12.47 4.50
CA TYR A 306 3.75 -13.49 5.53
C TYR A 306 4.40 -14.76 4.99
N ASN A 307 4.73 -14.80 3.70
CA ASN A 307 5.42 -15.93 3.10
C ASN A 307 6.91 -15.99 3.52
N HIS A 308 7.54 -14.84 3.72
CA HIS A 308 8.99 -14.72 3.95
C HIS A 308 9.36 -13.47 4.75
N ALA A 309 10.64 -13.39 5.17
CA ALA A 309 11.23 -12.16 5.70
C ALA A 309 12.72 -12.06 5.33
N THR A 310 13.28 -10.84 5.40
CA THR A 310 14.72 -10.61 5.22
C THR A 310 15.53 -11.13 6.40
N GLY A 311 16.84 -11.18 6.26
CA GLY A 311 17.76 -11.63 7.30
C GLY A 311 17.82 -10.74 8.54
N GLN A 312 17.21 -9.55 8.50
CA GLN A 312 17.13 -8.65 9.67
C GLN A 312 16.09 -9.12 10.70
N ASN A 313 15.15 -9.97 10.31
CA ASN A 313 14.09 -10.45 11.19
C ASN A 313 14.65 -11.10 12.47
N SER A 314 14.13 -10.73 13.63
CA SER A 314 14.62 -11.19 14.94
C SER A 314 14.52 -12.70 15.12
N TYR A 315 13.41 -13.31 14.70
CA TYR A 315 13.20 -14.76 14.78
C TYR A 315 14.06 -15.54 13.80
N PHE A 316 14.39 -14.96 12.63
CA PHE A 316 15.40 -15.54 11.75
C PHE A 316 16.77 -15.52 12.41
N ARG A 317 17.21 -14.37 12.95
CA ARG A 317 18.54 -14.17 13.52
C ARG A 317 18.81 -15.03 14.74
N MET A 318 17.83 -15.24 15.61
CA MET A 318 18.01 -16.01 16.84
C MET A 318 18.39 -17.49 16.60
N TRP A 319 18.01 -18.06 15.47
CA TRP A 319 18.33 -19.44 15.09
C TRP A 319 18.87 -19.52 13.68
N ASN A 320 19.84 -18.65 13.37
CA ASN A 320 20.55 -18.59 12.10
C ASN A 320 21.94 -19.21 12.24
N THR A 321 22.45 -19.78 11.17
CA THR A 321 23.83 -20.31 11.10
C THR A 321 24.90 -19.22 11.19
N SER A 322 24.54 -17.94 10.97
CA SER A 322 25.40 -16.77 11.04
C SER A 322 24.76 -15.69 11.91
N SER A 323 24.96 -15.77 13.22
CA SER A 323 24.29 -14.89 14.22
C SER A 323 24.66 -13.40 14.11
N ASP A 324 25.83 -13.07 13.59
CA ASP A 324 26.35 -11.69 13.49
C ASP A 324 26.08 -11.05 12.12
N SER A 325 25.43 -11.75 11.21
CA SER A 325 25.11 -11.30 9.85
C SER A 325 23.62 -11.48 9.55
N TYR A 326 23.14 -10.77 8.58
CA TYR A 326 21.81 -10.98 7.99
C TYR A 326 21.81 -12.10 6.94
N ASP A 327 23.01 -12.59 6.59
CA ASP A 327 23.20 -13.75 5.75
C ASP A 327 23.10 -15.06 6.56
N GLY A 328 23.15 -16.19 5.87
CA GLY A 328 23.07 -17.51 6.47
C GLY A 328 21.75 -18.20 6.15
N ILE A 329 21.47 -19.25 6.86
CA ILE A 329 20.24 -20.05 6.71
C ILE A 329 19.66 -20.39 8.10
N PRO A 330 18.34 -20.61 8.20
CA PRO A 330 17.73 -21.04 9.45
C PRO A 330 18.30 -22.41 9.87
N THR A 331 18.62 -22.54 11.14
CA THR A 331 19.01 -23.84 11.72
C THR A 331 17.79 -24.76 11.83
N SER A 332 18.02 -26.07 11.96
CA SER A 332 16.94 -27.03 12.18
C SER A 332 16.18 -26.83 13.49
N GLN A 333 16.67 -25.99 14.40
CA GLN A 333 16.04 -25.63 15.66
C GLN A 333 15.20 -24.36 15.56
N ASN A 334 15.18 -23.68 14.40
CA ASN A 334 14.39 -22.46 14.23
C ASN A 334 12.89 -22.85 14.17
N PRO A 335 12.06 -22.40 15.14
CA PRO A 335 10.63 -22.73 15.11
C PRO A 335 9.81 -21.84 14.21
N PHE A 336 10.37 -20.73 13.69
CA PHE A 336 9.68 -19.73 12.86
C PHE A 336 10.08 -19.79 11.39
N PHE A 337 11.33 -20.14 11.09
CA PHE A 337 11.88 -20.15 9.73
C PHE A 337 12.43 -21.51 9.35
N GLN A 338 12.43 -21.80 8.07
CA GLN A 338 12.92 -23.04 7.51
C GLN A 338 13.64 -22.80 6.17
N LEU A 339 14.37 -23.80 5.67
CA LEU A 339 14.74 -23.83 4.26
C LEU A 339 13.47 -24.14 3.48
N SER A 340 13.17 -23.33 2.47
CA SER A 340 11.96 -23.52 1.68
C SER A 340 11.89 -24.92 1.10
N PRO A 341 10.84 -25.68 1.37
CA PRO A 341 10.62 -26.98 0.73
C PRO A 341 10.08 -26.86 -0.70
N VAL A 342 9.59 -25.68 -1.08
CA VAL A 342 8.89 -25.43 -2.34
C VAL A 342 9.85 -25.46 -3.51
N SER A 343 9.54 -26.22 -4.55
CA SER A 343 10.41 -26.39 -5.74
C SER A 343 10.31 -25.25 -6.74
N GLU A 344 9.20 -24.52 -6.74
CA GLU A 344 8.93 -23.41 -7.65
C GLU A 344 9.72 -22.17 -7.25
N SER A 345 10.75 -21.83 -8.03
CA SER A 345 11.68 -20.74 -7.69
C SER A 345 11.01 -19.36 -7.58
N TYR A 346 9.90 -19.16 -8.28
CA TYR A 346 9.14 -17.90 -8.24
C TYR A 346 8.28 -17.73 -6.98
N LEU A 347 8.25 -18.74 -6.09
CA LEU A 347 7.64 -18.67 -4.76
C LEU A 347 8.68 -18.59 -3.64
N ASN A 348 9.99 -18.66 -3.97
CA ASN A 348 11.08 -18.68 -3.02
C ASN A 348 11.77 -17.31 -2.98
N TYR A 349 11.38 -16.51 -2.03
CA TYR A 349 11.99 -15.20 -1.76
C TYR A 349 12.56 -15.17 -0.35
N PHE A 350 13.70 -14.53 -0.15
CA PHE A 350 14.33 -14.31 1.16
C PHE A 350 14.36 -15.57 2.04
N ASN A 351 13.96 -15.46 3.31
CA ASN A 351 13.94 -16.58 4.26
C ASN A 351 12.49 -17.06 4.45
N ASP A 352 12.26 -18.32 4.17
CA ASP A 352 10.94 -18.95 4.17
C ASP A 352 10.40 -19.12 5.60
N ILE A 353 9.15 -18.72 5.83
CA ILE A 353 8.47 -18.87 7.11
C ILE A 353 7.87 -20.27 7.22
N ASN A 354 8.03 -20.94 8.38
CA ASN A 354 7.52 -22.30 8.62
C ASN A 354 6.02 -22.28 8.94
N HIS A 355 5.18 -22.31 7.92
CA HIS A 355 3.71 -22.19 8.04
C HIS A 355 3.03 -23.37 8.78
N GLU A 356 3.69 -24.51 8.98
CA GLU A 356 3.15 -25.60 9.79
C GLU A 356 3.45 -25.43 11.30
N SER A 357 4.23 -24.43 11.68
CA SER A 357 4.58 -24.14 13.07
C SER A 357 3.46 -23.41 13.81
N SER A 358 3.09 -23.91 14.99
CA SER A 358 2.15 -23.18 15.86
C SER A 358 2.71 -21.82 16.33
N TYR A 359 4.04 -21.71 16.48
CA TYR A 359 4.70 -20.43 16.83
C TYR A 359 4.48 -19.37 15.74
N VAL A 360 4.46 -19.79 14.47
CA VAL A 360 4.20 -18.89 13.35
C VAL A 360 2.72 -18.46 13.34
N ARG A 361 1.81 -19.38 13.62
CA ARG A 361 0.38 -19.05 13.71
C ARG A 361 0.13 -18.03 14.82
N ASP A 362 0.63 -18.28 16.02
CA ASP A 362 0.50 -17.34 17.15
C ASP A 362 1.12 -15.97 16.82
N TYR A 363 2.27 -15.96 16.12
CA TYR A 363 2.93 -14.74 15.67
C TYR A 363 2.06 -13.93 14.71
N MET A 364 1.50 -14.54 13.69
CA MET A 364 0.64 -13.88 12.70
C MET A 364 -0.70 -13.42 13.31
N GLU A 365 -1.32 -14.25 14.15
CA GLU A 365 -2.55 -13.89 14.87
C GLU A 365 -2.33 -12.62 15.72
N ARG A 366 -1.22 -12.56 16.47
CA ARG A 366 -0.88 -11.41 17.31
C ARG A 366 -0.70 -10.13 16.47
N ILE A 367 -0.05 -10.24 15.30
CA ILE A 367 0.17 -9.09 14.39
C ILE A 367 -1.16 -8.63 13.79
N ASN A 368 -1.98 -9.56 13.28
CA ASN A 368 -3.27 -9.21 12.68
C ASN A 368 -4.18 -8.48 13.69
N ARG A 369 -4.29 -9.00 14.91
CA ARG A 369 -5.05 -8.35 15.99
C ARG A 369 -4.51 -6.95 16.30
N PHE A 370 -3.18 -6.80 16.38
CA PHE A 370 -2.58 -5.50 16.64
C PHE A 370 -2.89 -4.49 15.53
N LEU A 371 -2.81 -4.88 14.27
CA LEU A 371 -3.11 -3.99 13.15
C LEU A 371 -4.59 -3.54 13.15
N ILE A 372 -5.50 -4.44 13.51
CA ILE A 372 -6.93 -4.13 13.65
C ILE A 372 -7.15 -3.19 14.85
N ASP A 373 -6.68 -3.58 16.05
CA ASP A 373 -6.98 -2.87 17.30
C ASP A 373 -6.32 -1.50 17.37
N GLU A 374 -5.07 -1.40 16.87
CA GLU A 374 -4.25 -0.20 17.01
C GLU A 374 -4.50 0.80 15.88
N TYR A 375 -4.76 0.30 14.66
CA TYR A 375 -4.87 1.14 13.48
C TYR A 375 -6.27 1.17 12.85
N HIS A 376 -7.23 0.42 13.39
CA HIS A 376 -8.60 0.32 12.86
C HIS A 376 -8.64 0.00 11.36
N ILE A 377 -7.70 -0.83 10.85
CA ILE A 377 -7.77 -1.27 9.46
C ILE A 377 -8.95 -2.22 9.25
N ASP A 378 -9.49 -2.23 8.04
CA ASP A 378 -10.70 -2.99 7.70
C ASP A 378 -10.42 -4.35 7.05
N GLY A 379 -9.17 -4.68 6.83
CA GLY A 379 -8.83 -5.98 6.26
C GLY A 379 -7.43 -6.09 5.72
N PHE A 380 -7.17 -7.25 5.14
CA PHE A 380 -5.86 -7.68 4.68
C PHE A 380 -5.92 -8.22 3.25
N ARG A 381 -4.90 -7.88 2.47
CA ARG A 381 -4.51 -8.64 1.29
C ARG A 381 -3.24 -9.43 1.63
N PHE A 382 -3.27 -10.74 1.49
CA PHE A 382 -2.13 -11.60 1.78
C PHE A 382 -1.37 -11.90 0.49
N ASP A 383 -0.10 -11.49 0.49
CA ASP A 383 0.83 -11.72 -0.61
C ASP A 383 1.19 -13.21 -0.71
N LEU A 384 1.27 -13.70 -1.94
CA LEU A 384 1.88 -14.97 -2.31
C LEU A 384 1.37 -16.20 -1.50
N THR A 385 0.07 -16.25 -1.19
CA THR A 385 -0.52 -17.31 -0.34
C THR A 385 -0.35 -18.73 -0.90
N LYS A 386 -0.12 -18.89 -2.20
CA LYS A 386 0.25 -20.17 -2.81
C LYS A 386 1.56 -20.72 -2.24
N GLY A 387 2.50 -19.85 -1.90
CA GLY A 387 3.79 -20.19 -1.28
C GLY A 387 3.69 -20.56 0.20
N MET A 388 2.60 -20.23 0.89
CA MET A 388 2.42 -20.52 2.32
C MET A 388 2.13 -22.00 2.55
N THR A 389 3.13 -22.86 2.31
CA THR A 389 3.01 -24.31 2.41
C THR A 389 4.36 -24.95 2.67
N ASN A 390 4.35 -26.13 3.34
CA ASN A 390 5.53 -26.98 3.48
C ASN A 390 5.54 -28.13 2.45
N GLU A 391 4.69 -28.08 1.44
CA GLU A 391 4.66 -29.06 0.35
C GLU A 391 5.67 -28.73 -0.74
N VAL A 392 6.31 -29.76 -1.32
CA VAL A 392 7.38 -29.56 -2.31
C VAL A 392 6.88 -28.95 -3.62
N ILE A 393 5.63 -29.26 -4.02
CA ILE A 393 5.03 -28.77 -5.27
C ILE A 393 3.82 -27.91 -4.92
N ALA A 394 4.01 -26.59 -4.87
CA ALA A 394 2.97 -25.63 -4.51
C ALA A 394 1.86 -25.51 -5.58
N GLU A 395 2.12 -25.90 -6.83
CA GLU A 395 1.09 -25.93 -7.88
C GLU A 395 0.04 -27.04 -7.70
N ASN A 396 0.31 -28.02 -6.86
CA ASN A 396 -0.67 -29.07 -6.56
C ASN A 396 -1.77 -28.54 -5.63
N TYR A 397 -2.99 -29.07 -5.80
CA TYR A 397 -4.07 -28.85 -4.84
C TYR A 397 -3.69 -29.39 -3.46
N SER A 398 -3.75 -28.55 -2.43
CA SER A 398 -3.35 -28.89 -1.07
C SER A 398 -4.46 -28.61 -0.04
N THR A 399 -5.01 -29.69 0.53
CA THR A 399 -5.95 -29.57 1.65
C THR A 399 -5.28 -28.98 2.90
N LYS A 400 -3.98 -29.23 3.10
CA LYS A 400 -3.25 -28.68 4.25
C LYS A 400 -3.15 -27.15 4.14
N ARG A 401 -2.72 -26.65 2.98
CA ARG A 401 -2.63 -25.21 2.72
C ARG A 401 -4.01 -24.55 2.84
N ILE A 402 -5.06 -25.14 2.26
CA ILE A 402 -6.43 -24.66 2.40
C ILE A 402 -6.82 -24.52 3.87
N ASN A 403 -6.58 -25.56 4.68
CA ASN A 403 -6.93 -25.52 6.10
C ASN A 403 -6.11 -24.50 6.88
N TYR A 404 -4.82 -24.35 6.57
CA TYR A 404 -3.97 -23.33 7.16
C TYR A 404 -4.47 -21.91 6.85
N LEU A 405 -4.73 -21.62 5.57
CA LEU A 405 -5.21 -20.30 5.13
C LEU A 405 -6.62 -19.98 5.66
N LYS A 406 -7.51 -20.99 5.74
CA LYS A 406 -8.80 -20.83 6.43
C LYS A 406 -8.63 -20.53 7.91
N GLY A 407 -7.66 -21.17 8.56
CA GLY A 407 -7.36 -20.90 9.97
C GLY A 407 -6.92 -19.46 10.20
N ILE A 408 -6.14 -18.86 9.29
CA ILE A 408 -5.80 -17.43 9.36
C ILE A 408 -7.06 -16.55 9.24
N ALA A 409 -7.95 -16.89 8.30
CA ALA A 409 -9.20 -16.14 8.14
C ALA A 409 -10.11 -16.28 9.37
N ASP A 410 -10.19 -17.48 9.97
CA ASP A 410 -10.96 -17.74 11.20
C ASP A 410 -10.42 -16.90 12.36
N ASP A 411 -9.08 -16.86 12.57
CA ASP A 411 -8.44 -16.08 13.64
C ASP A 411 -8.74 -14.57 13.51
N ILE A 412 -8.82 -14.06 12.27
CA ILE A 412 -9.19 -12.67 11.98
C ILE A 412 -10.68 -12.46 12.28
N TRP A 413 -11.57 -13.32 11.74
CA TRP A 413 -13.01 -13.14 11.89
C TRP A 413 -13.52 -13.45 13.30
N ASP A 414 -12.84 -14.28 14.07
CA ASP A 414 -13.12 -14.49 15.50
C ASP A 414 -12.83 -13.22 16.32
N HIS A 415 -11.90 -12.37 15.83
CA HIS A 415 -11.54 -11.09 16.44
C HIS A 415 -12.39 -9.94 15.90
N ASP A 416 -12.49 -9.81 14.58
CA ASP A 416 -13.30 -8.83 13.86
C ASP A 416 -14.03 -9.49 12.68
N PRO A 417 -15.33 -9.82 12.85
CA PRO A 417 -16.12 -10.51 11.83
C PRO A 417 -16.34 -9.77 10.51
N ASP A 418 -16.15 -8.45 10.51
CA ASP A 418 -16.36 -7.58 9.35
C ASP A 418 -15.08 -7.38 8.52
N SER A 419 -13.94 -7.83 9.01
CA SER A 419 -12.64 -7.71 8.33
C SER A 419 -12.62 -8.39 6.96
N TYR A 420 -12.05 -7.70 5.97
CA TYR A 420 -11.80 -8.29 4.65
C TYR A 420 -10.58 -9.20 4.68
N VAL A 421 -10.71 -10.38 4.07
CA VAL A 421 -9.61 -11.33 3.87
C VAL A 421 -9.50 -11.61 2.37
N ILE A 422 -8.40 -11.14 1.76
CA ILE A 422 -8.14 -11.23 0.32
C ILE A 422 -6.82 -11.99 0.11
N PHE A 423 -6.84 -13.04 -0.71
CA PHE A 423 -5.65 -13.82 -1.02
C PHE A 423 -5.15 -13.56 -2.44
N GLU A 424 -3.85 -13.27 -2.57
CA GLU A 424 -3.16 -13.47 -3.83
C GLU A 424 -2.75 -14.95 -3.92
N HIS A 425 -3.53 -15.74 -4.64
CA HIS A 425 -3.36 -17.20 -4.64
C HIS A 425 -3.10 -17.81 -6.02
N PHE A 426 -3.85 -17.38 -7.03
CA PHE A 426 -3.73 -17.79 -8.43
C PHE A 426 -3.72 -19.32 -8.65
N GLN A 427 -4.56 -20.04 -7.87
CA GLN A 427 -4.85 -21.44 -8.08
C GLN A 427 -6.35 -21.69 -8.00
N ASN A 428 -7.00 -21.69 -9.17
CA ASN A 428 -8.46 -21.64 -9.32
C ASN A 428 -9.22 -22.74 -8.58
N SER A 429 -8.64 -23.94 -8.44
CA SER A 429 -9.30 -25.05 -7.72
C SER A 429 -9.40 -24.81 -6.22
N GLU A 430 -8.39 -24.16 -5.61
CA GLU A 430 -8.39 -23.79 -4.19
C GLU A 430 -9.20 -22.50 -3.96
N GLU A 431 -9.08 -21.53 -4.88
CA GLU A 431 -9.84 -20.27 -4.82
C GLU A 431 -11.36 -20.50 -4.82
N ARG A 432 -11.87 -21.54 -5.50
CA ARG A 432 -13.28 -21.93 -5.40
C ARG A 432 -13.67 -22.36 -3.99
N VAL A 433 -12.78 -23.06 -3.29
CA VAL A 433 -13.01 -23.47 -1.90
C VAL A 433 -12.95 -22.24 -0.97
N PHE A 434 -12.06 -21.29 -1.25
CA PHE A 434 -12.00 -20.03 -0.51
C PHE A 434 -13.24 -19.17 -0.76
N SER A 435 -13.70 -19.07 -1.99
CA SER A 435 -14.93 -18.36 -2.34
C SER A 435 -16.17 -18.94 -1.61
N ASP A 436 -16.28 -20.26 -1.52
CA ASP A 436 -17.37 -20.93 -0.78
C ASP A 436 -17.29 -20.63 0.73
N TYR A 437 -16.07 -20.44 1.24
CA TYR A 437 -15.81 -20.12 2.65
C TYR A 437 -16.05 -18.63 2.98
N GLY A 438 -16.09 -17.77 1.99
CA GLY A 438 -16.27 -16.31 2.15
C GLY A 438 -14.99 -15.49 2.05
N ILE A 439 -13.85 -16.13 1.80
CA ILE A 439 -12.56 -15.48 1.54
C ILE A 439 -12.56 -14.95 0.10
N MET A 440 -12.02 -13.75 -0.10
CA MET A 440 -11.83 -13.13 -1.42
C MET A 440 -10.51 -13.55 -2.04
N SER A 441 -10.44 -13.54 -3.37
CA SER A 441 -9.21 -13.83 -4.13
C SER A 441 -8.99 -12.78 -5.20
N TRP A 442 -7.73 -12.44 -5.47
CA TRP A 442 -7.34 -11.60 -6.59
C TRP A 442 -7.66 -12.26 -7.93
N GLY A 443 -8.26 -11.50 -8.85
CA GLY A 443 -8.73 -11.95 -10.15
C GLY A 443 -8.04 -11.23 -11.30
N GLU A 444 -6.81 -11.66 -11.66
CA GLU A 444 -6.02 -11.05 -12.73
C GLU A 444 -6.61 -11.34 -14.10
N GLU A 445 -6.84 -10.28 -14.91
CA GLU A 445 -7.26 -10.35 -16.31
C GLU A 445 -6.48 -9.36 -17.20
N ASN A 446 -5.31 -8.94 -16.76
CA ASN A 446 -4.51 -7.91 -17.45
C ASN A 446 -4.21 -8.27 -18.91
N TYR A 447 -3.76 -9.51 -19.19
CA TYR A 447 -3.44 -9.91 -20.56
C TYR A 447 -4.63 -9.75 -21.48
N GLN A 448 -5.82 -10.22 -21.07
CA GLN A 448 -7.01 -10.18 -21.90
C GLN A 448 -7.54 -8.74 -22.11
N TYR A 449 -7.44 -7.91 -21.08
CA TYR A 449 -7.79 -6.48 -21.22
C TYR A 449 -6.78 -5.72 -22.08
N ASN A 450 -5.49 -6.02 -22.00
CA ASN A 450 -4.48 -5.47 -22.92
C ASN A 450 -4.82 -5.83 -24.38
N GLU A 451 -5.06 -7.10 -24.68
CA GLU A 451 -5.44 -7.53 -26.03
C GLU A 451 -6.73 -6.82 -26.50
N ALA A 452 -7.75 -6.76 -25.63
CA ALA A 452 -9.01 -6.08 -25.97
C ALA A 452 -8.79 -4.60 -26.28
N THR A 453 -8.09 -3.86 -25.39
CA THR A 453 -7.90 -2.42 -25.57
C THR A 453 -7.00 -2.11 -26.73
N MET A 454 -6.02 -2.96 -27.06
CA MET A 454 -5.21 -2.87 -28.28
C MET A 454 -5.98 -3.23 -29.57
N GLY A 455 -7.20 -3.77 -29.48
CA GLY A 455 -8.00 -4.14 -30.66
C GLY A 455 -7.67 -5.52 -31.23
N TYR A 456 -7.18 -6.44 -30.40
CA TYR A 456 -6.91 -7.84 -30.75
C TYR A 456 -7.96 -8.79 -30.16
N PRO A 457 -8.08 -10.03 -30.69
CA PRO A 457 -8.96 -11.04 -30.11
C PRO A 457 -8.65 -11.28 -28.62
N SER A 458 -9.67 -11.33 -27.80
CA SER A 458 -9.53 -11.46 -26.36
C SER A 458 -10.80 -12.00 -25.71
N ASP A 459 -10.65 -12.66 -24.55
CA ASP A 459 -11.77 -13.13 -23.76
C ASP A 459 -11.50 -12.85 -22.28
N PHE A 460 -12.12 -11.82 -21.73
CA PHE A 460 -11.98 -11.48 -20.30
C PHE A 460 -13.19 -11.89 -19.44
N ASN A 461 -13.88 -13.00 -19.77
CA ASN A 461 -14.94 -13.54 -18.92
C ASN A 461 -14.46 -13.90 -17.50
N GLY A 462 -13.16 -14.19 -17.33
CA GLY A 462 -12.52 -14.45 -16.04
C GLY A 462 -12.50 -13.27 -15.06
N ILE A 463 -12.90 -12.05 -15.49
CA ILE A 463 -13.04 -10.89 -14.60
C ILE A 463 -14.23 -11.05 -13.63
N SER A 464 -15.13 -11.95 -13.91
CA SER A 464 -16.27 -12.24 -13.05
C SER A 464 -16.08 -13.53 -12.25
N HIS A 465 -16.62 -13.58 -11.05
CA HIS A 465 -16.66 -14.78 -10.23
C HIS A 465 -17.31 -15.96 -10.98
N LYS A 466 -18.35 -15.71 -11.79
CA LYS A 466 -18.99 -16.76 -12.62
C LYS A 466 -18.08 -17.30 -13.70
N GLY A 467 -17.31 -16.42 -14.37
CA GLY A 467 -16.33 -16.83 -15.38
C GLY A 467 -15.25 -17.76 -14.83
N ARG A 468 -14.90 -17.61 -13.55
CA ARG A 468 -13.96 -18.49 -12.82
C ARG A 468 -14.64 -19.69 -12.13
N GLY A 469 -15.98 -19.73 -12.16
CA GLY A 469 -16.76 -20.78 -11.51
C GLY A 469 -16.77 -20.70 -9.99
N PHE A 470 -16.64 -19.49 -9.44
CA PHE A 470 -16.78 -19.26 -8.00
C PHE A 470 -18.25 -19.25 -7.60
N PRO A 471 -18.62 -19.84 -6.45
CA PRO A 471 -19.99 -19.86 -5.99
C PRO A 471 -20.48 -18.49 -5.52
N ASN A 472 -19.59 -17.65 -4.98
CA ASN A 472 -19.91 -16.33 -4.43
C ASN A 472 -19.14 -15.21 -5.16
N PRO A 473 -19.63 -13.96 -5.12
CA PRO A 473 -18.97 -12.81 -5.77
C PRO A 473 -17.76 -12.30 -4.95
N THR A 474 -16.80 -13.18 -4.67
CA THR A 474 -15.60 -12.92 -3.86
C THR A 474 -14.34 -12.72 -4.71
N LEU A 475 -14.48 -12.56 -6.03
CA LEU A 475 -13.35 -12.31 -6.93
C LEU A 475 -13.07 -10.81 -7.03
N VAL A 476 -11.95 -10.37 -6.47
CA VAL A 476 -11.42 -9.00 -6.64
C VAL A 476 -10.81 -8.91 -8.05
N GLY A 477 -11.64 -8.60 -9.03
CA GLY A 477 -11.20 -8.55 -10.41
C GLY A 477 -10.42 -7.27 -10.72
N PHE A 478 -9.34 -7.36 -11.53
CA PHE A 478 -8.57 -6.21 -11.94
C PHE A 478 -8.03 -6.31 -13.37
N MET A 479 -7.86 -5.13 -14.01
CA MET A 479 -7.26 -4.97 -15.33
C MET A 479 -5.78 -4.65 -15.25
N GLU A 480 -5.37 -3.92 -14.22
CA GLU A 480 -4.01 -3.49 -13.92
C GLU A 480 -3.70 -3.71 -12.45
N SER A 481 -2.44 -3.95 -12.11
CA SER A 481 -1.92 -3.95 -10.75
C SER A 481 -0.45 -3.50 -10.77
N HIS A 482 0.18 -3.38 -9.60
CA HIS A 482 1.60 -3.07 -9.49
C HIS A 482 2.50 -4.06 -10.26
N ASP A 483 2.06 -5.29 -10.46
CA ASP A 483 2.83 -6.37 -11.12
C ASP A 483 2.61 -6.45 -12.63
N LYS A 484 1.59 -5.77 -13.17
CA LYS A 484 1.10 -5.96 -14.52
C LYS A 484 1.22 -4.69 -15.37
N GLU A 485 1.52 -4.89 -16.66
CA GLU A 485 1.74 -3.77 -17.58
C GLU A 485 0.49 -2.92 -17.77
N ARG A 486 0.70 -1.61 -17.91
CA ARG A 486 -0.34 -0.61 -18.13
C ARG A 486 -1.05 -0.80 -19.46
N LEU A 487 -2.39 -0.78 -19.44
CA LEU A 487 -3.21 -0.86 -20.64
C LEU A 487 -2.90 0.29 -21.61
N MET A 488 -2.77 1.51 -21.08
CA MET A 488 -2.50 2.68 -21.88
C MET A 488 -1.13 2.61 -22.57
N TYR A 489 -0.08 2.13 -21.88
CA TYR A 489 1.22 1.86 -22.48
C TYR A 489 1.12 0.89 -23.65
N LYS A 490 0.40 -0.21 -23.45
CA LYS A 490 0.18 -1.21 -24.50
C LYS A 490 -0.58 -0.63 -25.68
N ASN A 491 -1.63 0.15 -25.44
CA ASN A 491 -2.43 0.77 -26.48
C ASN A 491 -1.59 1.67 -27.39
N ILE A 492 -0.82 2.60 -26.83
CA ILE A 492 -0.01 3.55 -27.63
C ILE A 492 1.20 2.91 -28.30
N THR A 493 1.72 1.79 -27.75
CA THR A 493 2.91 1.12 -28.28
C THR A 493 2.55 0.08 -29.33
N TYR A 494 1.52 -0.74 -29.08
CA TYR A 494 1.21 -1.94 -29.86
C TYR A 494 -0.21 -1.95 -30.42
N GLY A 495 -1.00 -0.88 -30.21
CA GLY A 495 -2.39 -0.80 -30.65
C GLY A 495 -2.57 -1.10 -32.13
N ASN A 496 -3.65 -1.79 -32.45
CA ASN A 496 -4.04 -2.14 -33.81
C ASN A 496 -4.62 -0.91 -34.56
N SER A 497 -4.67 -0.98 -35.85
CA SER A 497 -5.24 0.08 -36.69
C SER A 497 -6.07 -0.49 -37.84
N SER A 498 -7.00 0.29 -38.33
CA SER A 498 -7.72 0.07 -39.59
C SER A 498 -7.87 1.40 -40.31
N GLU A 499 -8.44 1.40 -41.52
CA GLU A 499 -8.64 2.62 -42.30
C GLU A 499 -9.43 3.67 -41.50
N GLY A 500 -8.80 4.81 -41.20
CA GLY A 500 -9.41 5.93 -40.46
C GLY A 500 -9.47 5.74 -38.92
N TYR A 501 -8.95 4.64 -38.36
CA TYR A 501 -8.93 4.39 -36.91
C TYR A 501 -7.57 3.81 -36.46
N ASP A 502 -6.88 4.51 -35.57
CA ASP A 502 -5.57 4.11 -35.06
C ASP A 502 -5.55 4.16 -33.51
N ILE A 503 -5.40 3.01 -32.87
CA ILE A 503 -5.38 2.90 -31.40
C ILE A 503 -4.11 3.49 -30.78
N LYS A 504 -3.02 3.61 -31.55
CA LYS A 504 -1.80 4.28 -31.09
C LYS A 504 -1.97 5.79 -30.93
N ASN A 505 -3.01 6.38 -31.53
CA ASN A 505 -3.38 7.75 -31.25
C ASN A 505 -3.84 7.89 -29.80
N PHE A 506 -3.30 8.89 -29.10
CA PHE A 506 -3.51 9.06 -27.66
C PHE A 506 -5.00 9.20 -27.28
N ASP A 507 -5.76 10.00 -28.02
CA ASP A 507 -7.19 10.21 -27.73
C ASP A 507 -7.98 8.92 -27.99
N THR A 508 -7.67 8.20 -29.06
CA THR A 508 -8.24 6.89 -29.36
C THR A 508 -7.92 5.86 -28.27
N ALA A 509 -6.67 5.85 -27.78
CA ALA A 509 -6.26 4.98 -26.70
C ALA A 509 -7.05 5.27 -25.40
N LEU A 510 -7.26 6.55 -25.07
CA LEU A 510 -8.10 6.95 -23.92
C LEU A 510 -9.57 6.54 -24.10
N ASP A 511 -10.12 6.60 -25.33
CA ASP A 511 -11.49 6.12 -25.57
C ASP A 511 -11.59 4.60 -25.37
N ARG A 512 -10.54 3.84 -25.67
CA ARG A 512 -10.45 2.41 -25.34
C ARG A 512 -10.47 2.15 -23.84
N MET A 513 -9.79 3.01 -23.06
CA MET A 513 -9.81 2.94 -21.58
C MET A 513 -11.21 3.24 -21.02
N LYS A 514 -11.98 4.17 -21.63
CA LYS A 514 -13.37 4.43 -21.26
C LYS A 514 -14.24 3.20 -21.49
N ALA A 515 -14.10 2.56 -22.66
CA ALA A 515 -14.84 1.34 -22.99
C ALA A 515 -14.48 0.16 -22.09
N ALA A 516 -13.19 0.00 -21.74
CA ALA A 516 -12.73 -0.99 -20.78
C ALA A 516 -13.34 -0.76 -19.39
N GLY A 517 -13.27 0.48 -18.90
CA GLY A 517 -13.87 0.86 -17.62
C GLY A 517 -15.38 0.61 -17.56
N ALA A 518 -16.09 0.85 -18.67
CA ALA A 518 -17.54 0.64 -18.71
C ALA A 518 -17.95 -0.81 -18.45
N LEU A 519 -17.24 -1.78 -19.03
CA LEU A 519 -17.50 -3.20 -18.75
C LEU A 519 -16.89 -3.62 -17.42
N PHE A 520 -15.67 -3.22 -17.13
CA PHE A 520 -14.95 -3.61 -15.92
C PHE A 520 -15.68 -3.19 -14.63
N LEU A 521 -15.99 -1.90 -14.52
CA LEU A 521 -16.58 -1.34 -13.31
C LEU A 521 -18.04 -1.74 -13.09
N THR A 522 -18.73 -2.21 -14.12
CA THR A 522 -20.14 -2.63 -14.03
C THR A 522 -20.34 -4.13 -13.78
N VAL A 523 -19.30 -4.97 -13.94
CA VAL A 523 -19.40 -6.39 -13.58
C VAL A 523 -19.63 -6.54 -12.08
N PRO A 524 -20.64 -7.31 -11.62
CA PRO A 524 -20.87 -7.56 -10.19
C PRO A 524 -19.67 -8.21 -9.48
N GLY A 525 -19.54 -7.96 -8.18
CA GLY A 525 -18.42 -8.40 -7.35
C GLY A 525 -17.32 -7.32 -7.21
N PRO A 526 -16.39 -7.46 -6.23
CA PRO A 526 -15.37 -6.47 -5.95
C PRO A 526 -14.44 -6.23 -7.12
N LYS A 527 -13.94 -5.01 -7.25
CA LYS A 527 -13.04 -4.55 -8.31
C LYS A 527 -11.86 -3.80 -7.72
N MET A 528 -10.70 -3.92 -8.35
CA MET A 528 -9.51 -3.16 -7.96
C MET A 528 -8.98 -2.32 -9.12
N ILE A 529 -8.69 -1.06 -8.85
CA ILE A 529 -8.08 -0.09 -9.77
C ILE A 529 -6.64 0.12 -9.29
N TRP A 530 -5.67 -0.11 -10.15
CA TRP A 530 -4.29 0.28 -9.90
C TRP A 530 -4.14 1.79 -10.05
N GLN A 531 -3.43 2.43 -9.09
CA GLN A 531 -3.24 3.88 -9.06
C GLN A 531 -2.99 4.48 -10.45
N PHE A 532 -3.73 5.55 -10.78
CA PHE A 532 -3.67 6.30 -12.03
C PHE A 532 -4.21 5.59 -13.28
N GLY A 533 -4.81 4.40 -13.16
CA GLY A 533 -5.53 3.76 -14.27
C GLY A 533 -6.68 4.65 -14.77
N GLU A 534 -7.34 5.36 -13.86
CA GLU A 534 -8.41 6.33 -14.12
C GLU A 534 -7.95 7.59 -14.88
N LEU A 535 -6.66 7.84 -14.94
CA LEU A 535 -6.05 8.91 -15.75
C LEU A 535 -5.42 8.39 -17.04
N GLY A 536 -5.48 7.07 -17.29
CA GLY A 536 -4.82 6.45 -18.44
C GLY A 536 -3.30 6.64 -18.36
N PHE A 537 -2.69 6.22 -17.26
CA PHE A 537 -1.25 6.33 -17.05
C PHE A 537 -0.49 5.46 -18.05
N GLU A 538 0.36 6.08 -18.89
CA GLU A 538 1.01 5.40 -20.02
C GLU A 538 2.46 4.98 -19.79
N ASN A 539 3.07 5.34 -18.68
CA ASN A 539 4.42 4.88 -18.42
C ASN A 539 4.38 3.37 -18.08
N SER A 540 5.24 2.59 -18.76
CA SER A 540 5.42 1.17 -18.46
C SER A 540 5.80 0.95 -17.00
N ILE A 541 5.36 -0.17 -16.41
CA ILE A 541 5.85 -0.61 -15.09
C ILE A 541 7.38 -0.83 -15.10
N ASN A 542 7.98 -1.01 -16.26
CA ASN A 542 9.41 -1.18 -16.47
C ASN A 542 10.14 0.14 -16.79
N THR A 543 9.51 1.29 -16.59
CA THR A 543 10.15 2.59 -16.83
C THR A 543 11.24 2.84 -15.78
N CYS A 544 12.45 3.15 -16.25
CA CYS A 544 13.58 3.56 -15.43
C CYS A 544 13.47 5.04 -15.01
N GLU A 545 14.24 5.47 -14.03
CA GLU A 545 14.25 6.88 -13.57
C GLU A 545 14.66 7.86 -14.68
N ASP A 546 15.48 7.43 -15.64
CA ASP A 546 15.88 8.22 -16.81
C ASP A 546 14.84 8.24 -17.94
N GLY A 547 13.70 7.53 -17.77
CA GLY A 547 12.60 7.44 -18.73
C GLY A 547 12.77 6.33 -19.78
N THR A 548 13.87 5.58 -19.77
CA THR A 548 13.99 4.37 -20.61
C THR A 548 13.14 3.22 -20.08
N VAL A 549 12.90 2.18 -20.88
CA VAL A 549 12.10 1.02 -20.47
C VAL A 549 12.97 -0.24 -20.49
N SER A 550 13.10 -0.89 -19.32
CA SER A 550 13.85 -2.13 -19.12
C SER A 550 13.23 -2.97 -18.02
N GLU A 551 13.15 -4.29 -18.20
CA GLU A 551 12.66 -5.21 -17.16
C GLU A 551 13.43 -5.09 -15.84
N SER A 552 14.72 -4.75 -15.89
CA SER A 552 15.54 -4.50 -14.70
C SER A 552 15.08 -3.29 -13.88
N CYS A 553 14.28 -2.40 -14.44
CA CYS A 553 13.77 -1.19 -13.80
C CYS A 553 12.33 -1.36 -13.24
N LYS A 554 11.78 -2.57 -13.19
CA LYS A 554 10.44 -2.81 -12.65
C LYS A 554 10.30 -2.22 -11.23
N LEU A 555 11.28 -2.42 -10.38
CA LEU A 555 11.30 -1.94 -9.00
C LEU A 555 11.83 -0.50 -8.83
N SER A 556 12.30 0.16 -9.89
CA SER A 556 12.77 1.54 -9.82
C SER A 556 11.64 2.50 -9.46
N LYS A 557 11.97 3.63 -8.82
CA LYS A 557 11.02 4.70 -8.50
C LYS A 557 10.35 5.23 -9.77
N LYS A 558 9.05 5.48 -9.68
CA LYS A 558 8.26 6.08 -10.76
C LYS A 558 7.80 7.48 -10.36
N LYS A 559 7.77 8.39 -11.34
CA LYS A 559 7.08 9.66 -11.14
C LYS A 559 5.58 9.44 -11.10
N SER A 560 4.92 10.03 -10.12
CA SER A 560 3.48 9.94 -10.01
C SER A 560 2.76 10.72 -11.13
N ALA A 561 1.50 10.38 -11.38
CA ALA A 561 0.67 11.15 -12.30
C ALA A 561 0.51 12.61 -11.85
N PHE A 562 0.52 12.87 -10.54
CA PHE A 562 0.45 14.22 -9.99
C PHE A 562 1.72 15.04 -10.26
N GLU A 563 2.91 14.43 -10.13
CA GLU A 563 4.17 15.07 -10.51
C GLU A 563 4.25 15.38 -12.00
N LEU A 564 3.68 14.51 -12.84
CA LEU A 564 3.62 14.66 -14.28
C LEU A 564 2.51 15.62 -14.73
N GLY A 565 1.68 16.13 -13.81
CA GLY A 565 0.57 17.03 -14.10
C GLY A 565 -0.58 16.40 -14.89
N MET A 566 -0.69 15.08 -14.90
CA MET A 566 -1.70 14.34 -15.69
C MET A 566 -3.13 14.66 -15.27
N GLN A 567 -3.37 14.94 -14.00
CA GLN A 567 -4.66 15.37 -13.46
C GLN A 567 -5.16 16.71 -14.03
N ASN A 568 -4.31 17.44 -14.74
CA ASN A 568 -4.64 18.71 -15.37
C ASN A 568 -4.87 18.59 -16.90
N ASP A 569 -4.61 17.43 -17.51
CA ASP A 569 -4.88 17.17 -18.93
C ASP A 569 -6.38 16.93 -19.14
N SER A 570 -7.03 17.83 -19.88
CA SER A 570 -8.48 17.78 -20.13
C SER A 570 -8.97 16.47 -20.79
N ARG A 571 -8.12 15.74 -21.49
CA ARG A 571 -8.43 14.45 -22.12
C ARG A 571 -8.48 13.35 -21.06
N ARG A 572 -7.55 13.36 -20.09
CA ARG A 572 -7.50 12.41 -18.98
C ARG A 572 -8.60 12.68 -17.96
N ILE A 573 -8.91 13.95 -17.70
CA ILE A 573 -10.07 14.36 -16.88
C ILE A 573 -11.36 13.76 -17.46
N LYS A 574 -11.52 13.70 -18.78
CA LYS A 574 -12.68 13.04 -19.39
C LYS A 574 -12.73 11.54 -19.09
N LEU A 575 -11.58 10.85 -19.06
CA LEU A 575 -11.53 9.45 -18.67
C LEU A 575 -11.90 9.28 -17.20
N PHE A 576 -11.30 10.09 -16.30
CA PHE A 576 -11.63 10.11 -14.87
C PHE A 576 -13.14 10.30 -14.66
N ASN A 577 -13.73 11.31 -15.30
CA ASN A 577 -15.15 11.60 -15.19
C ASN A 577 -16.04 10.44 -15.68
N VAL A 578 -15.61 9.73 -16.73
CA VAL A 578 -16.32 8.53 -17.22
C VAL A 578 -16.33 7.45 -16.15
N TRP A 579 -15.16 7.14 -15.58
CA TRP A 579 -15.07 6.11 -14.55
C TRP A 579 -15.80 6.51 -13.26
N SER A 580 -15.64 7.76 -12.80
CA SER A 580 -16.37 8.30 -11.65
C SER A 580 -17.88 8.19 -11.83
N ARG A 581 -18.42 8.57 -13.01
CA ARG A 581 -19.87 8.45 -13.28
C ARG A 581 -20.34 7.00 -13.28
N ILE A 582 -19.57 6.08 -13.86
CA ILE A 582 -19.91 4.65 -13.84
C ILE A 582 -19.91 4.12 -12.41
N LEU A 583 -18.95 4.51 -11.58
CA LEU A 583 -18.89 4.12 -10.17
C LEU A 583 -20.04 4.71 -9.35
N LYS A 584 -20.45 5.94 -9.61
CA LYS A 584 -21.65 6.53 -9.03
C LYS A 584 -22.92 5.73 -9.39
N LEU A 585 -23.06 5.34 -10.68
CA LEU A 585 -24.16 4.45 -11.12
C LEU A 585 -24.12 3.10 -10.40
N ARG A 586 -22.92 2.46 -10.35
CA ARG A 586 -22.72 1.19 -9.65
C ARG A 586 -23.10 1.25 -8.17
N ASN A 587 -22.70 2.31 -7.49
CA ASN A 587 -22.93 2.46 -6.05
C ASN A 587 -24.38 2.77 -5.70
N SER A 588 -25.12 3.46 -6.58
CA SER A 588 -26.50 3.91 -6.33
C SER A 588 -27.57 2.93 -6.84
N GLU A 589 -27.32 2.18 -7.92
CA GLU A 589 -28.32 1.29 -8.51
C GLU A 589 -28.08 -0.17 -8.11
N SER A 590 -29.06 -0.77 -7.42
CA SER A 590 -28.99 -2.14 -6.88
C SER A 590 -28.73 -3.20 -7.97
N ILE A 591 -29.15 -2.93 -9.21
CA ILE A 591 -28.97 -3.84 -10.34
C ILE A 591 -27.50 -4.24 -10.58
N PHE A 592 -26.53 -3.37 -10.25
CA PHE A 592 -25.11 -3.68 -10.38
C PHE A 592 -24.57 -4.62 -9.29
N LYS A 593 -25.39 -4.91 -8.27
CA LYS A 593 -25.10 -5.86 -7.19
C LYS A 593 -25.72 -7.24 -7.45
N THR A 594 -26.47 -7.40 -8.56
CA THR A 594 -27.20 -8.64 -8.85
C THR A 594 -26.26 -9.81 -9.10
N ASN A 595 -26.64 -10.99 -8.63
CA ASN A 595 -26.00 -12.23 -9.04
C ASN A 595 -26.66 -12.87 -10.28
N ASN A 596 -27.72 -12.24 -10.84
CA ASN A 596 -28.38 -12.70 -12.06
C ASN A 596 -27.87 -11.93 -13.30
N PHE A 597 -26.70 -12.33 -13.80
CA PHE A 597 -26.09 -11.71 -14.99
C PHE A 597 -25.44 -12.74 -15.91
N THR A 598 -25.25 -12.34 -17.16
CA THR A 598 -24.51 -13.09 -18.17
C THR A 598 -23.51 -12.20 -18.87
N THR A 599 -22.35 -12.74 -19.23
CA THR A 599 -21.29 -12.05 -19.96
C THR A 599 -20.99 -12.73 -21.28
N THR A 600 -20.64 -11.92 -22.29
CA THR A 600 -20.09 -12.38 -23.57
C THR A 600 -18.93 -11.47 -23.92
N PHE A 601 -17.73 -11.86 -23.49
CA PHE A 601 -16.52 -11.05 -23.59
C PHE A 601 -15.48 -11.62 -24.56
N SER A 602 -15.85 -12.61 -25.36
CA SER A 602 -14.94 -13.28 -26.32
C SER A 602 -15.00 -12.72 -27.76
N SER A 603 -15.97 -11.85 -28.07
CA SER A 603 -16.13 -11.23 -29.41
C SER A 603 -15.67 -9.76 -29.41
N ASP A 604 -15.52 -9.13 -30.57
CA ASP A 604 -15.22 -7.69 -30.69
C ASP A 604 -16.27 -6.83 -30.00
N LEU A 605 -17.55 -7.16 -30.23
CA LEU A 605 -18.66 -6.55 -29.51
C LEU A 605 -18.88 -7.30 -28.21
N LYS A 606 -18.30 -6.77 -27.13
CA LYS A 606 -18.40 -7.37 -25.80
C LYS A 606 -19.59 -6.78 -25.07
N TYR A 607 -20.34 -7.64 -24.35
CA TYR A 607 -21.52 -7.18 -23.64
C TYR A 607 -21.82 -8.01 -22.38
N MET A 608 -22.57 -7.37 -21.49
CA MET A 608 -23.09 -7.98 -20.27
C MET A 608 -24.57 -7.62 -20.13
N ILE A 609 -25.37 -8.58 -19.68
CA ILE A 609 -26.78 -8.39 -19.35
C ILE A 609 -26.97 -8.67 -17.87
N LEU A 610 -27.46 -7.66 -17.15
CA LEU A 610 -27.83 -7.74 -15.75
C LEU A 610 -29.35 -7.81 -15.62
N ASN A 611 -29.88 -8.65 -14.75
CA ASN A 611 -31.29 -8.74 -14.45
C ASN A 611 -31.52 -8.73 -12.92
N ASP A 612 -32.53 -8.00 -12.47
CA ASP A 612 -33.01 -8.00 -11.09
C ASP A 612 -34.53 -7.89 -11.06
N ASP A 613 -35.19 -9.06 -11.07
CA ASP A 613 -36.65 -9.13 -11.07
C ASP A 613 -37.25 -8.65 -9.74
N SER A 614 -36.46 -8.57 -8.67
CA SER A 614 -36.87 -8.09 -7.34
C SER A 614 -36.86 -6.58 -7.22
N SER A 615 -36.16 -5.88 -8.10
CA SER A 615 -36.08 -4.42 -8.09
C SER A 615 -37.41 -3.76 -8.45
N GLU A 616 -37.81 -2.76 -7.70
CA GLU A 616 -38.95 -1.89 -8.02
C GLU A 616 -38.60 -0.85 -9.12
N ASN A 617 -37.30 -0.59 -9.30
CA ASN A 617 -36.76 0.39 -10.23
C ASN A 617 -36.27 -0.30 -11.53
N ILE A 618 -34.98 -0.25 -11.78
CA ILE A 618 -34.34 -0.85 -12.97
C ILE A 618 -34.27 -2.38 -12.80
N LYS A 619 -34.91 -3.11 -13.74
CA LYS A 619 -34.90 -4.58 -13.73
C LYS A 619 -33.94 -5.20 -14.70
N LYS A 620 -33.52 -4.43 -15.71
CA LYS A 620 -32.58 -4.90 -16.73
C LYS A 620 -31.61 -3.80 -17.11
N VAL A 621 -30.33 -4.15 -17.13
CA VAL A 621 -29.25 -3.31 -17.69
C VAL A 621 -28.47 -4.12 -18.72
N ILE A 622 -28.13 -3.48 -19.82
CA ILE A 622 -27.25 -4.03 -20.86
C ILE A 622 -26.06 -3.07 -21.01
N VAL A 623 -24.87 -3.57 -20.78
CA VAL A 623 -23.62 -2.84 -21.01
C VAL A 623 -22.96 -3.44 -22.25
N ILE A 624 -22.65 -2.60 -23.23
CA ILE A 624 -22.09 -3.03 -24.53
C ILE A 624 -20.92 -2.13 -24.87
N ALA A 625 -19.82 -2.72 -25.33
CA ALA A 625 -18.66 -1.98 -25.84
C ALA A 625 -18.07 -2.64 -27.09
N ASN A 626 -17.63 -1.85 -28.04
CA ASN A 626 -16.98 -2.32 -29.25
C ASN A 626 -15.46 -2.24 -29.15
N PHE A 627 -14.81 -3.38 -28.96
CA PHE A 627 -13.36 -3.54 -28.92
C PHE A 627 -12.72 -3.89 -30.28
N GLY A 628 -13.53 -4.03 -31.34
CA GLY A 628 -13.03 -4.14 -32.70
C GLY A 628 -12.47 -2.81 -33.26
N THR A 629 -11.94 -2.85 -34.46
CA THR A 629 -11.46 -1.66 -35.20
C THR A 629 -12.44 -1.21 -36.27
N GLN A 630 -13.63 -1.83 -36.35
CA GLN A 630 -14.71 -1.51 -37.29
C GLN A 630 -16.03 -1.29 -36.54
N THR A 631 -16.92 -0.47 -37.12
CA THR A 631 -18.27 -0.29 -36.56
C THR A 631 -19.02 -1.61 -36.54
N LYS A 632 -19.71 -1.91 -35.45
CA LYS A 632 -20.51 -3.12 -35.26
C LYS A 632 -21.96 -2.78 -34.99
N GLU A 633 -22.87 -3.43 -35.74
CA GLU A 633 -24.32 -3.37 -35.50
C GLU A 633 -24.67 -4.30 -34.32
N ILE A 634 -25.51 -3.83 -33.40
CA ILE A 634 -26.02 -4.62 -32.28
C ILE A 634 -27.25 -5.40 -32.76
N ASN A 635 -27.20 -6.72 -32.72
CA ASN A 635 -28.32 -7.58 -33.12
C ASN A 635 -29.43 -7.63 -32.04
N GLY A 636 -30.63 -8.06 -32.43
CA GLY A 636 -31.80 -8.10 -31.56
C GLY A 636 -31.74 -9.15 -30.44
N ILE A 637 -30.76 -10.07 -30.46
CA ILE A 637 -30.52 -11.02 -29.35
C ILE A 637 -29.89 -10.28 -28.16
N ILE A 638 -28.96 -9.37 -28.46
CA ILE A 638 -28.28 -8.57 -27.42
C ILE A 638 -29.22 -7.46 -26.93
N LEU A 639 -29.84 -6.73 -27.87
CA LEU A 639 -30.69 -5.58 -27.56
C LEU A 639 -32.07 -5.81 -28.21
N PRO A 640 -33.05 -6.33 -27.45
CA PRO A 640 -34.41 -6.55 -27.92
C PRO A 640 -35.12 -5.27 -28.35
N ASN A 641 -36.11 -5.40 -29.28
CA ASN A 641 -36.99 -4.30 -29.64
C ASN A 641 -37.72 -3.75 -28.42
N GLY A 642 -37.82 -2.45 -28.34
CA GLY A 642 -38.43 -1.77 -27.19
C GLY A 642 -37.86 -0.38 -26.93
N GLU A 643 -38.28 0.16 -25.81
CA GLU A 643 -37.78 1.45 -25.29
C GLU A 643 -36.69 1.18 -24.28
N TRP A 644 -35.56 1.86 -24.45
CA TRP A 644 -34.40 1.79 -23.57
C TRP A 644 -33.95 3.19 -23.19
N TYR A 645 -33.31 3.30 -22.03
CA TYR A 645 -32.75 4.54 -21.52
C TYR A 645 -31.23 4.39 -21.39
N ASN A 646 -30.48 5.30 -22.04
CA ASN A 646 -29.03 5.36 -21.85
C ASN A 646 -28.75 6.05 -20.53
N ILE A 647 -28.62 5.25 -19.46
CA ILE A 647 -28.46 5.75 -18.08
C ILE A 647 -27.08 6.39 -17.85
N TYR A 648 -26.11 6.13 -18.71
CA TYR A 648 -24.85 6.83 -18.72
C TYR A 648 -24.96 8.23 -19.33
N ALA A 649 -25.82 8.42 -20.33
CA ALA A 649 -25.98 9.66 -21.09
C ALA A 649 -27.38 10.28 -20.85
N ASN A 650 -27.57 10.87 -19.68
CA ASN A 650 -28.72 11.71 -19.30
C ASN A 650 -30.07 11.03 -19.48
N ASN A 651 -30.14 9.73 -19.20
CA ASN A 651 -31.38 8.96 -19.38
C ASN A 651 -31.98 9.13 -20.79
N SER A 652 -31.16 9.40 -21.81
CA SER A 652 -31.64 9.63 -23.15
C SER A 652 -32.39 8.40 -23.67
N LYS A 653 -33.63 8.61 -24.09
CA LYS A 653 -34.50 7.54 -24.59
C LYS A 653 -34.08 7.07 -25.97
N ILE A 654 -33.97 5.77 -26.16
CA ILE A 654 -33.65 5.10 -27.41
C ILE A 654 -34.73 4.08 -27.70
N THR A 655 -35.35 4.17 -28.88
CA THR A 655 -36.34 3.17 -29.36
C THR A 655 -35.65 2.23 -30.34
N ILE A 656 -35.60 0.94 -30.02
CA ILE A 656 -35.04 -0.12 -30.85
C ILE A 656 -36.16 -0.86 -31.54
N SER A 657 -36.00 -1.05 -32.87
CA SER A 657 -36.92 -1.79 -33.69
C SER A 657 -36.15 -2.47 -34.84
N ASP A 658 -36.79 -3.36 -35.60
CA ASP A 658 -36.18 -4.00 -36.77
C ASP A 658 -35.69 -2.99 -37.83
N GLN A 659 -36.26 -1.79 -37.84
CA GLN A 659 -35.90 -0.70 -38.74
C GLN A 659 -34.94 0.32 -38.12
N ASN A 660 -34.82 0.34 -36.81
CA ASN A 660 -33.95 1.27 -36.08
C ASN A 660 -33.00 0.48 -35.14
N LYS A 661 -31.93 -0.04 -35.73
CA LYS A 661 -30.89 -0.77 -35.01
C LYS A 661 -29.80 0.18 -34.56
N LEU A 662 -29.18 -0.17 -33.45
CA LEU A 662 -28.07 0.58 -32.88
C LEU A 662 -26.74 0.01 -33.38
N SER A 663 -25.77 0.90 -33.66
CA SER A 663 -24.41 0.54 -34.03
C SER A 663 -23.44 1.27 -33.13
N LEU A 664 -22.33 0.63 -32.77
CA LEU A 664 -21.24 1.23 -32.03
C LEU A 664 -19.99 1.34 -32.91
N SER A 665 -19.43 2.52 -32.99
CA SER A 665 -18.12 2.74 -33.58
C SER A 665 -17.01 2.10 -32.74
N PRO A 666 -15.82 1.89 -33.30
CA PRO A 666 -14.68 1.39 -32.50
C PRO A 666 -14.41 2.22 -31.24
N GLY A 667 -14.20 1.57 -30.12
CA GLY A 667 -13.94 2.22 -28.82
C GLY A 667 -15.18 2.82 -28.14
N GLN A 668 -16.35 2.76 -28.74
CA GLN A 668 -17.58 3.22 -28.12
C GLN A 668 -18.18 2.18 -27.17
N PHE A 669 -18.86 2.68 -26.13
CA PHE A 669 -19.69 1.87 -25.22
C PHE A 669 -21.04 2.54 -24.99
N ILE A 670 -21.99 1.77 -24.48
CA ILE A 670 -23.32 2.24 -24.05
C ILE A 670 -23.81 1.43 -22.85
N ILE A 671 -24.53 2.08 -21.93
CA ILE A 671 -25.18 1.46 -20.78
C ILE A 671 -26.67 1.73 -20.87
N LEU A 672 -27.43 0.72 -21.21
CA LEU A 672 -28.87 0.81 -21.44
C LEU A 672 -29.65 0.14 -20.32
N ALA A 673 -30.70 0.76 -19.84
CA ALA A 673 -31.61 0.22 -18.85
C ALA A 673 -33.06 0.25 -19.37
N ASP A 674 -33.91 -0.60 -18.79
CA ASP A 674 -35.36 -0.64 -19.04
C ASP A 674 -36.12 0.52 -18.43
N LYS A 675 -35.50 1.23 -17.46
CA LYS A 675 -36.04 2.45 -16.83
C LYS A 675 -34.93 3.49 -16.64
N GLN A 676 -35.33 4.71 -16.35
CA GLN A 676 -34.38 5.79 -16.02
C GLN A 676 -33.74 5.55 -14.65
N THR A 677 -32.48 5.93 -14.49
CA THR A 677 -31.83 6.03 -13.18
C THR A 677 -32.35 7.26 -12.43
N SER A 678 -32.36 7.18 -11.10
CA SER A 678 -32.69 8.31 -10.22
C SER A 678 -31.53 9.31 -10.06
N ILE A 679 -30.34 8.97 -10.57
CA ILE A 679 -29.17 9.86 -10.48
C ILE A 679 -29.47 11.07 -11.37
N GLU A 680 -29.54 12.25 -10.75
CA GLU A 680 -29.58 13.50 -11.49
C GLU A 680 -28.24 13.69 -12.21
N ASP A 681 -28.35 14.13 -13.45
CA ASP A 681 -27.17 14.52 -14.21
C ASP A 681 -26.56 15.77 -13.57
N ASP A 682 -25.40 15.63 -13.01
CA ASP A 682 -24.52 16.77 -12.76
C ASP A 682 -24.12 17.31 -14.16
N GLU A 683 -24.89 18.28 -14.68
CA GLU A 683 -24.57 18.95 -15.97
C GLU A 683 -23.15 19.54 -15.97
N GLY A 684 -22.49 19.65 -14.80
CA GLY A 684 -21.12 20.07 -14.58
C GLY A 684 -20.07 19.03 -15.01
N LEU A 685 -20.30 17.75 -14.80
CA LEU A 685 -19.28 16.68 -14.98
C LEU A 685 -18.93 16.38 -16.45
N LEU A 686 -19.77 16.71 -17.40
CA LEU A 686 -19.51 16.50 -18.83
C LEU A 686 -18.72 17.63 -19.50
N LEU A 687 -18.58 18.81 -18.88
CA LEU A 687 -17.98 20.00 -19.50
C LEU A 687 -17.13 20.87 -18.58
N SER A 688 -16.98 20.58 -17.31
CA SER A 688 -16.15 21.38 -16.42
C SER A 688 -15.10 20.54 -15.70
N SER A 689 -13.88 20.94 -15.84
CA SER A 689 -12.86 20.85 -14.82
C SER A 689 -13.31 21.73 -13.64
N GLU A 690 -14.35 21.34 -12.91
CA GLU A 690 -14.86 22.00 -11.72
C GLU A 690 -15.06 20.93 -10.65
N GLU A 691 -14.66 21.07 -9.52
CA GLU A 691 -14.14 21.93 -8.50
C GLU A 691 -13.54 21.08 -7.37
N THR A 692 -12.28 20.88 -7.35
CA THR A 692 -11.61 20.63 -6.07
C THR A 692 -11.80 21.91 -5.24
N GLY A 693 -11.83 21.88 -3.91
CA GLY A 693 -12.08 23.02 -3.01
C GLY A 693 -11.35 24.35 -3.34
N ILE A 694 -10.52 24.35 -4.37
CA ILE A 694 -9.76 25.44 -4.96
C ILE A 694 -10.64 26.37 -5.82
N ASN A 695 -11.71 25.87 -6.44
CA ASN A 695 -12.59 26.69 -7.30
C ASN A 695 -13.58 27.59 -6.53
N LYS A 696 -13.80 27.34 -5.25
CA LYS A 696 -14.50 28.30 -4.35
C LYS A 696 -13.71 29.59 -4.14
N LYS A 697 -12.46 29.63 -4.61
CA LYS A 697 -11.55 30.78 -4.46
C LYS A 697 -11.66 31.83 -5.57
N ILE A 698 -12.46 31.58 -6.62
CA ILE A 698 -12.67 32.55 -7.72
C ILE A 698 -14.14 32.69 -8.05
N THR A 699 -14.62 33.92 -7.99
CA THR A 699 -15.95 34.34 -8.42
C THR A 699 -15.88 35.27 -9.62
N ILE A 700 -16.83 35.12 -10.57
CA ILE A 700 -16.91 35.96 -11.76
C ILE A 700 -18.34 36.49 -11.88
N TYR A 701 -18.48 37.81 -11.79
CA TYR A 701 -19.78 38.44 -11.90
C TYR A 701 -19.74 39.84 -12.51
N PRO A 702 -20.82 40.34 -13.10
CA PRO A 702 -21.99 39.57 -13.47
C PRO A 702 -21.66 38.57 -14.61
N ASN A 703 -22.20 37.38 -14.52
CA ASN A 703 -22.07 36.37 -15.57
C ASN A 703 -23.47 35.72 -15.80
N PRO A 704 -24.13 35.98 -16.93
CA PRO A 704 -23.69 36.69 -18.16
C PRO A 704 -23.50 38.21 -18.04
N SER A 705 -22.62 38.80 -18.91
CA SER A 705 -22.36 40.24 -18.96
C SER A 705 -22.33 40.80 -20.39
N VAL A 706 -22.63 42.09 -20.52
CA VAL A 706 -22.55 42.83 -21.80
C VAL A 706 -21.21 43.57 -21.96
N GLU A 707 -20.64 44.17 -20.91
CA GLU A 707 -19.49 45.06 -21.03
C GLU A 707 -18.25 44.57 -20.30
N SER A 708 -18.40 44.01 -19.10
CA SER A 708 -17.27 43.61 -18.27
C SER A 708 -17.64 42.53 -17.27
N PHE A 709 -16.65 41.79 -16.81
CA PHE A 709 -16.73 40.81 -15.73
C PHE A 709 -15.76 41.24 -14.64
N LEU A 710 -16.18 41.21 -13.36
CA LEU A 710 -15.29 41.26 -12.23
C LEU A 710 -14.86 39.82 -11.90
N ILE A 711 -13.56 39.61 -11.92
CA ILE A 711 -12.93 38.35 -11.48
C ILE A 711 -12.41 38.62 -10.06
N GLU A 712 -13.08 38.05 -9.08
CA GLU A 712 -12.71 38.14 -7.66
C GLU A 712 -12.00 36.86 -7.24
N MET A 713 -10.86 36.98 -6.60
CA MET A 713 -9.98 35.89 -6.21
C MET A 713 -9.76 35.90 -4.70
N ASP A 714 -9.79 34.74 -4.07
CA ASP A 714 -9.54 34.62 -2.64
C ASP A 714 -8.09 35.03 -2.29
N LYS A 715 -7.93 35.70 -1.14
CA LYS A 715 -6.64 36.21 -0.67
C LYS A 715 -5.64 35.13 -0.29
N SER A 716 -6.07 33.85 -0.20
CA SER A 716 -5.19 32.70 0.02
C SER A 716 -4.45 32.24 -1.26
N LEU A 717 -4.81 32.78 -2.43
CA LEU A 717 -4.13 32.46 -3.69
C LEU A 717 -2.81 33.25 -3.83
N ASN A 718 -1.79 32.59 -4.33
CA ASN A 718 -0.50 33.23 -4.63
C ASN A 718 -0.56 33.96 -5.98
N LEU A 719 -0.56 35.28 -5.95
CA LEU A 719 -0.45 36.10 -7.16
C LEU A 719 1.02 36.26 -7.59
N PRO A 720 1.30 36.48 -8.89
CA PRO A 720 0.35 36.70 -9.97
C PRO A 720 -0.16 35.38 -10.61
N LEU A 721 -1.41 35.40 -11.16
CA LEU A 721 -1.96 34.36 -11.97
C LEU A 721 -1.93 34.72 -13.45
N ASN A 722 -1.73 33.72 -14.33
CA ASN A 722 -1.91 33.88 -15.76
C ASN A 722 -3.37 33.60 -16.11
N ALA A 723 -4.02 34.53 -16.81
CA ALA A 723 -5.40 34.43 -17.26
C ALA A 723 -5.45 34.30 -18.77
N SER A 724 -6.00 33.22 -19.29
CA SER A 724 -6.15 32.94 -20.73
C SER A 724 -7.62 32.69 -21.06
N LEU A 725 -8.14 33.39 -22.06
CA LEU A 725 -9.54 33.28 -22.48
C LEU A 725 -9.64 32.59 -23.84
N PHE A 726 -10.43 31.54 -23.91
CA PHE A 726 -10.65 30.77 -25.13
C PHE A 726 -12.11 30.88 -25.59
N ASN A 727 -12.33 30.91 -26.90
CA ASN A 727 -13.68 30.83 -27.48
C ASN A 727 -14.18 29.38 -27.57
N SER A 728 -15.41 29.19 -28.01
CA SER A 728 -16.05 27.87 -28.18
C SER A 728 -15.34 26.92 -29.14
N SER A 729 -14.47 27.41 -30.02
CA SER A 729 -13.62 26.59 -30.89
C SER A 729 -12.25 26.25 -30.34
N GLY A 730 -11.98 26.64 -29.07
CA GLY A 730 -10.70 26.41 -28.41
C GLY A 730 -9.58 27.39 -28.79
N LYS A 731 -9.90 28.46 -29.54
CA LYS A 731 -8.93 29.48 -29.93
C LYS A 731 -8.73 30.48 -28.80
N LEU A 732 -7.47 30.75 -28.44
CA LEU A 732 -7.10 31.81 -27.51
C LEU A 732 -7.51 33.16 -28.07
N VAL A 733 -8.31 33.94 -27.34
CA VAL A 733 -8.82 35.27 -27.73
C VAL A 733 -8.30 36.40 -26.86
N TRP A 734 -7.81 36.08 -25.70
CA TRP A 734 -7.19 37.07 -24.80
C TRP A 734 -6.31 36.36 -23.77
N GLU A 735 -5.23 37.02 -23.36
CA GLU A 735 -4.32 36.53 -22.32
C GLU A 735 -3.75 37.70 -21.52
N ARG A 736 -3.60 37.51 -20.21
CA ARG A 736 -2.99 38.51 -19.31
C ARG A 736 -2.51 37.87 -18.00
N ARG A 737 -1.48 38.46 -17.42
CA ARG A 737 -1.03 38.15 -16.06
C ARG A 737 -1.70 39.12 -15.07
N ILE A 738 -2.38 38.56 -14.05
CA ILE A 738 -3.17 39.31 -13.05
C ILE A 738 -2.39 39.34 -11.74
N PHE A 739 -2.24 40.58 -11.19
CA PHE A 739 -1.47 40.84 -9.97
C PHE A 739 -2.34 41.31 -8.80
N GLU A 740 -3.68 41.37 -8.99
CA GLU A 740 -4.64 41.92 -8.05
C GLU A 740 -5.71 40.86 -7.76
N TYR A 741 -6.25 40.80 -6.53
CA TYR A 741 -7.29 39.85 -6.15
C TYR A 741 -8.68 40.20 -6.72
N GLU A 742 -8.88 41.41 -7.20
CA GLU A 742 -10.07 41.89 -7.92
C GLU A 742 -9.63 42.44 -9.28
N TYR A 743 -10.05 41.78 -10.35
CA TYR A 743 -9.68 42.22 -11.71
C TYR A 743 -10.90 42.45 -12.58
N ILE A 744 -11.07 43.65 -13.14
CA ILE A 744 -12.13 43.98 -14.07
C ILE A 744 -11.69 43.65 -15.49
N PHE A 745 -12.26 42.59 -16.05
CA PHE A 745 -12.08 42.18 -17.43
C PHE A 745 -13.10 42.88 -18.31
N LYS A 746 -12.66 43.80 -19.18
CA LYS A 746 -13.49 44.50 -20.17
C LYS A 746 -13.66 43.61 -21.39
N SER A 747 -14.90 43.21 -21.69
CA SER A 747 -15.24 42.25 -22.74
C SER A 747 -15.77 42.87 -24.03
N ASN A 748 -15.65 44.20 -24.23
CA ASN A 748 -16.25 44.93 -25.35
C ASN A 748 -15.72 44.47 -26.72
N PHE A 749 -14.53 43.88 -26.77
CA PHE A 749 -13.93 43.35 -28.01
C PHE A 749 -14.38 41.92 -28.36
N LEU A 750 -15.11 41.26 -27.44
CA LEU A 750 -15.61 39.91 -27.66
C LEU A 750 -16.99 39.95 -28.34
N SER A 751 -17.23 39.00 -29.25
CA SER A 751 -18.56 38.75 -29.80
C SER A 751 -19.45 38.11 -28.73
N SER A 752 -20.77 38.24 -28.88
CA SER A 752 -21.70 37.49 -28.02
C SER A 752 -21.48 35.99 -28.17
N GLY A 753 -21.36 35.27 -27.04
CA GLY A 753 -21.02 33.85 -27.06
C GLY A 753 -20.52 33.33 -25.70
N ILE A 754 -20.12 32.06 -25.71
CA ILE A 754 -19.56 31.35 -24.56
C ILE A 754 -18.04 31.32 -24.70
N TYR A 755 -17.36 31.64 -23.62
CA TYR A 755 -15.92 31.63 -23.52
C TYR A 755 -15.48 30.86 -22.29
N ASN A 756 -14.28 30.29 -22.32
CA ASN A 756 -13.65 29.61 -21.21
C ASN A 756 -12.45 30.42 -20.72
N LEU A 757 -12.52 30.91 -19.47
CA LEU A 757 -11.43 31.62 -18.81
C LEU A 757 -10.62 30.61 -18.00
N ILE A 758 -9.33 30.49 -18.29
CA ILE A 758 -8.39 29.64 -17.57
C ILE A 758 -7.46 30.56 -16.76
N LEU A 759 -7.32 30.26 -15.46
CA LEU A 759 -6.43 30.94 -14.54
C LEU A 759 -5.40 29.95 -14.01
N THR A 760 -4.11 30.26 -14.16
CA THR A 760 -3.00 29.38 -13.75
C THR A 760 -1.99 30.14 -12.90
N GLY A 761 -1.46 29.48 -11.87
CA GLY A 761 -0.35 29.92 -11.01
C GLY A 761 0.62 28.77 -10.77
N ASN A 762 1.63 28.97 -9.87
CA ASN A 762 2.61 27.92 -9.57
C ASN A 762 1.96 26.64 -9.05
N ASP A 763 0.95 26.79 -8.18
CA ASP A 763 0.23 25.66 -7.53
C ASP A 763 -1.29 25.82 -7.68
N PHE A 764 -1.73 26.49 -8.77
CA PHE A 764 -3.12 26.85 -8.94
C PHE A 764 -3.55 26.73 -10.40
N PHE A 765 -4.67 26.08 -10.62
CA PHE A 765 -5.40 26.01 -11.88
C PHE A 765 -6.89 26.20 -11.61
N SER A 766 -7.56 27.01 -12.41
CA SER A 766 -9.02 27.16 -12.41
C SER A 766 -9.52 27.47 -13.81
N SER A 767 -10.62 26.86 -14.18
CA SER A 767 -11.33 27.12 -15.43
C SER A 767 -12.74 27.61 -15.12
N LYS A 768 -13.15 28.74 -15.71
CA LYS A 768 -14.48 29.32 -15.50
C LYS A 768 -15.14 29.68 -16.82
N LYS A 769 -16.37 29.29 -16.99
CA LYS A 769 -17.19 29.65 -18.13
C LYS A 769 -17.70 31.10 -17.97
N ILE A 770 -17.51 31.94 -18.98
CA ILE A 770 -18.10 33.26 -19.05
C ILE A 770 -19.01 33.38 -20.28
N VAL A 771 -20.13 34.08 -20.11
CA VAL A 771 -21.13 34.29 -21.15
C VAL A 771 -21.22 35.78 -21.48
N LYS A 772 -20.75 36.14 -22.69
CA LYS A 772 -20.87 37.48 -23.25
C LYS A 772 -22.23 37.60 -23.97
N LYS A 773 -23.05 38.54 -23.54
CA LYS A 773 -24.31 38.92 -24.18
C LYS A 773 -24.09 39.91 -25.29
#